data_d8dc603f9df0c2da9500f77bfef945d8
#
_entry.id   d8dc603f9df0c2da9500f77bfef945d8
#
_cell.length_a   1.000
_cell.length_b   1.000
_cell.length_c   1.000
_cell.angle_alpha   90.00
_cell.angle_beta   90.00
_cell.angle_gamma   90.00
#
_symmetry.space_group_name_H-M   'P 1'
#
loop_
_entity.id
_entity.type
_entity.pdbx_description
1 polymer ?
#
loop_
_entity_poly.entity_id
_entity_poly.type
_entity_poly.pdbx_seq_one_letter_code
_entity_poly.pdbx_strand_id
1 'polypeptide(L)'
;MNSDQFETGIPAPQGLYDFEQERDACGVGLVADLKNEPSHKIIEMGITVLKRLMHRGAVGSDPDTGDGAGILLALPDEFFRLVLPNKLPARGKYGVAMMFGGCSHEEELEAAVAENGGSVIAWRQVPVDRDSIGKNAQRTCPLIRQLFIDGSGFADQAEFERKLFVMRREMERRVEGCYVCSCSSRSIVYKGLFLGTQIEGFYGDLASEHFKSPLALVHQRYSTNTFPTWSLAHPFRYLAHNGEINTLRGNLNHLSVREPHLSSTLLGDDLQKLLPLIPPGQSDSACLDNMVELLAASGRDLRHVMLMLMPQAWGVNYHLGPDVRGFFEYHSAMMEPWDGPTAVVFSDGINAGAMLDRNGLRPARYTLTTDDIFILASETGVADIPAEKVARKGRLRPGEMIYCDLVNHRLVSDAETKNEMARRMPYRRWVEKNKISVRSLFDSISASAEMPDLVGRQRQFGFTQEDVELIIRPMMLKGAEPLGSMGNDAPLAVLSGKAPLLFNYFKQLFAQVTNPPIDPIREELVMSLTTYIGNHPNILEETPEHARLIKMARPVITDEELNRLCNIREAGFPSARLSIQFPEGGDGKALRETLESLAESAVGLVRSGVRILVLTDRNIGHGYLPVPSLLACSVVNRALAAAGLRSDVGLILETGEARETMHFALLLGFGATAVNPYLALATVTSLAAPQDCPLDVVKASGNYINAIDKGLLKIMSKMGISTLRSYRSSQLFEAVGLSRELIDEFFPGTVSRVGGIGLDEIAAECNQRAAQNAEHGDKLDAGGQYKYKKGGENHLWNPQTLQAFRAAVRDNDERKYREFADYSNRQAQHLCTLRGLFEFAPADAIPLEEVESVDSILRRFVSGAMSLGSLSPEAHETIATVSYTHLRAHETRGNL
;
A
#
# COMPACT_ATOMS: atom_id res chain seq x y z
N MET A 1 -14.34 -18.93 42.25
CA MET A 1 -14.07 -17.71 41.46
C MET A 1 -12.66 -17.32 41.79
N ASN A 2 -11.76 -17.43 40.82
CA ASN A 2 -10.36 -17.08 41.01
C ASN A 2 -10.23 -15.56 41.20
N SER A 3 -9.64 -15.17 42.32
CA SER A 3 -9.42 -13.75 42.68
C SER A 3 -8.59 -12.98 41.66
N ASP A 4 -7.80 -13.68 40.84
CA ASP A 4 -6.90 -13.07 39.84
C ASP A 4 -7.63 -12.47 38.61
N GLN A 5 -8.89 -12.86 38.35
CA GLN A 5 -9.66 -12.33 37.21
C GLN A 5 -10.20 -10.92 37.42
N PHE A 6 -10.38 -10.50 38.67
CA PHE A 6 -10.88 -9.15 38.98
C PHE A 6 -9.78 -8.07 39.02
N GLU A 7 -8.53 -8.44 39.19
CA GLU A 7 -7.40 -7.49 39.20
C GLU A 7 -7.00 -6.98 37.79
N THR A 8 -7.34 -7.72 36.73
CA THR A 8 -6.98 -7.36 35.36
C THR A 8 -8.00 -6.48 34.65
N GLY A 9 -9.20 -6.31 35.21
CA GLY A 9 -10.29 -5.58 34.56
C GLY A 9 -10.93 -6.28 33.35
N ILE A 10 -10.52 -7.53 33.09
CA ILE A 10 -11.08 -8.35 32.01
C ILE A 10 -12.36 -8.99 32.49
N PRO A 11 -13.50 -8.90 31.75
CA PRO A 11 -14.74 -9.58 32.13
C PRO A 11 -14.54 -11.10 32.22
N ALA A 12 -15.20 -11.72 33.16
CA ALA A 12 -15.25 -13.19 33.22
C ALA A 12 -15.95 -13.73 31.95
N PRO A 13 -15.60 -14.95 31.48
CA PRO A 13 -16.31 -15.60 30.37
C PRO A 13 -17.80 -15.61 30.64
N GLN A 14 -18.60 -15.13 29.67
CA GLN A 14 -20.05 -15.00 29.78
C GLN A 14 -20.71 -15.26 28.43
N GLY A 15 -21.57 -16.26 28.36
CA GLY A 15 -22.19 -16.69 27.11
C GLY A 15 -21.15 -17.20 26.14
N LEU A 16 -21.03 -16.57 25.00
CA LEU A 16 -20.02 -16.88 23.96
C LEU A 16 -18.73 -16.09 24.13
N TYR A 17 -18.70 -15.13 25.03
CA TYR A 17 -17.49 -14.36 25.31
C TYR A 17 -16.52 -15.16 26.16
N ASP A 18 -15.32 -15.34 25.64
CA ASP A 18 -14.18 -15.92 26.35
C ASP A 18 -12.94 -15.10 25.99
N PHE A 19 -12.36 -14.42 26.95
CA PHE A 19 -11.20 -13.55 26.75
C PHE A 19 -9.99 -14.30 26.21
N GLU A 20 -9.86 -15.61 26.46
CA GLU A 20 -8.77 -16.43 25.92
C GLU A 20 -8.85 -16.60 24.40
N GLN A 21 -10.04 -16.39 23.81
CA GLN A 21 -10.25 -16.45 22.37
C GLN A 21 -10.12 -15.09 21.68
N GLU A 22 -9.91 -14.01 22.43
CA GLU A 22 -9.79 -12.66 21.89
C GLU A 22 -8.40 -12.48 21.27
N ARG A 23 -8.36 -12.33 19.93
CA ARG A 23 -7.16 -12.13 19.11
C ARG A 23 -7.48 -11.18 17.98
N ASP A 24 -6.92 -9.96 17.98
CA ASP A 24 -7.31 -9.00 16.95
C ASP A 24 -6.19 -8.22 16.27
N ALA A 25 -5.08 -7.94 16.93
CA ALA A 25 -4.02 -7.10 16.37
C ALA A 25 -2.72 -7.23 17.16
N CYS A 26 -1.60 -6.92 16.51
CA CYS A 26 -0.29 -6.89 17.15
C CYS A 26 -0.27 -6.04 18.44
N GLY A 27 0.52 -6.48 19.42
CA GLY A 27 0.82 -5.71 20.61
C GLY A 27 2.19 -5.05 20.51
N VAL A 28 2.28 -3.74 20.72
CA VAL A 28 3.56 -3.03 20.82
C VAL A 28 3.69 -2.35 22.16
N GLY A 29 4.93 -2.24 22.66
CA GLY A 29 5.24 -1.54 23.90
C GLY A 29 6.62 -0.89 23.87
N LEU A 30 6.76 0.18 24.63
CA LEU A 30 8.00 0.90 24.88
C LEU A 30 8.07 1.22 26.39
N VAL A 31 9.17 0.82 27.02
CA VAL A 31 9.54 1.24 28.36
C VAL A 31 10.86 1.99 28.30
N ALA A 32 10.97 3.14 28.94
CA ALA A 32 12.20 3.91 28.96
C ALA A 32 12.38 4.63 30.30
N ASP A 33 13.60 4.63 30.80
CA ASP A 33 14.02 5.44 31.95
C ASP A 33 14.56 6.78 31.43
N LEU A 34 13.82 7.87 31.66
CA LEU A 34 14.22 9.20 31.18
C LEU A 34 15.53 9.69 31.81
N LYS A 35 15.95 9.14 32.94
CA LYS A 35 17.27 9.43 33.56
C LYS A 35 18.43 8.73 32.86
N ASN A 36 18.10 7.87 31.87
CA ASN A 36 19.08 7.06 31.13
C ASN A 36 19.93 6.15 32.04
N GLU A 37 19.33 5.64 33.14
CA GLU A 37 20.00 4.74 34.05
C GLU A 37 19.75 3.28 33.63
N PRO A 38 20.76 2.57 33.08
CA PRO A 38 20.57 1.19 32.67
C PRO A 38 20.24 0.31 33.87
N SER A 39 19.15 -0.43 33.82
CA SER A 39 18.76 -1.36 34.88
C SER A 39 18.12 -2.64 34.29
N HIS A 40 18.22 -3.73 35.04
CA HIS A 40 17.51 -4.95 34.73
C HIS A 40 16.00 -4.81 34.87
N LYS A 41 15.55 -3.93 35.78
CA LYS A 41 14.13 -3.59 35.99
C LYS A 41 13.43 -3.14 34.70
N ILE A 42 14.08 -2.37 33.83
CA ILE A 42 13.50 -1.93 32.53
C ILE A 42 13.25 -3.15 31.64
N ILE A 43 14.11 -4.13 31.65
CA ILE A 43 13.96 -5.38 30.87
C ILE A 43 12.79 -6.20 31.43
N GLU A 44 12.72 -6.39 32.74
CA GLU A 44 11.61 -7.07 33.42
C GLU A 44 10.27 -6.39 33.12
N MET A 45 10.25 -5.04 33.14
CA MET A 45 9.06 -4.28 32.77
C MET A 45 8.69 -4.47 31.29
N GLY A 46 9.67 -4.48 30.38
CA GLY A 46 9.46 -4.74 28.96
C GLY A 46 8.89 -6.15 28.73
N ILE A 47 9.44 -7.15 29.37
CA ILE A 47 8.96 -8.54 29.32
C ILE A 47 7.54 -8.64 29.95
N THR A 48 7.27 -7.91 31.01
CA THR A 48 5.93 -7.85 31.63
C THR A 48 4.90 -7.26 30.67
N VAL A 49 5.24 -6.15 29.98
CA VAL A 49 4.42 -5.56 28.91
C VAL A 49 4.15 -6.59 27.82
N LEU A 50 5.18 -7.31 27.37
CA LEU A 50 5.06 -8.34 26.35
C LEU A 50 4.13 -9.49 26.80
N LYS A 51 4.30 -9.99 28.02
CA LYS A 51 3.44 -11.04 28.61
C LYS A 51 1.97 -10.60 28.69
N ARG A 52 1.70 -9.34 29.02
CA ARG A 52 0.34 -8.80 29.11
C ARG A 52 -0.31 -8.48 27.76
N LEU A 53 0.46 -8.44 26.71
CA LEU A 53 -0.02 -8.27 25.34
C LEU A 53 -0.26 -9.63 24.62
N MET A 54 -0.28 -10.74 25.34
CA MET A 54 -0.45 -12.09 24.75
C MET A 54 -1.73 -12.25 23.94
N HIS A 55 -2.84 -11.68 24.39
CA HIS A 55 -4.12 -11.69 23.67
C HIS A 55 -4.06 -10.95 22.31
N ARG A 56 -3.02 -10.14 22.08
CA ARG A 56 -2.74 -9.48 20.79
C ARG A 56 -1.85 -10.29 19.85
N GLY A 57 -1.40 -11.46 20.28
CA GLY A 57 -0.62 -12.38 19.46
C GLY A 57 -1.51 -13.43 18.80
N ALA A 58 -1.01 -14.05 17.74
CA ALA A 58 -1.65 -15.21 17.16
C ALA A 58 -0.81 -16.46 17.33
N VAL A 59 -1.49 -17.59 17.28
CA VAL A 59 -0.91 -18.94 17.29
C VAL A 59 -1.44 -19.72 16.10
N GLY A 60 -0.65 -20.64 15.58
CA GLY A 60 -1.08 -21.54 14.51
C GLY A 60 -1.79 -22.80 15.02
N SER A 61 -1.63 -23.88 14.27
CA SER A 61 -2.11 -25.21 14.67
C SER A 61 -1.39 -25.81 15.89
N ASP A 62 -0.21 -25.30 16.20
CA ASP A 62 0.57 -25.61 17.40
C ASP A 62 0.37 -24.42 18.38
N PRO A 63 -0.38 -24.61 19.47
CA PRO A 63 -0.74 -23.52 20.37
C PRO A 63 0.46 -22.93 21.13
N ASP A 64 1.57 -23.64 21.20
CA ASP A 64 2.82 -23.19 21.83
C ASP A 64 3.76 -22.50 20.83
N THR A 65 3.40 -22.42 19.54
CA THR A 65 4.13 -21.66 18.52
C THR A 65 3.37 -20.38 18.18
N GLY A 66 3.92 -19.24 18.61
CA GLY A 66 3.39 -17.91 18.28
C GLY A 66 3.86 -17.40 16.92
N ASP A 67 3.16 -16.41 16.38
CA ASP A 67 3.55 -15.70 15.16
C ASP A 67 4.85 -14.90 15.29
N GLY A 68 5.32 -14.72 16.50
CA GLY A 68 6.58 -14.09 16.86
C GLY A 68 6.47 -13.07 17.99
N ALA A 69 7.51 -13.00 18.77
CA ALA A 69 7.69 -12.00 19.81
C ALA A 69 9.15 -11.58 19.92
N GLY A 70 9.41 -10.43 20.55
CA GLY A 70 10.79 -10.00 20.75
C GLY A 70 10.91 -8.68 21.49
N ILE A 71 12.16 -8.33 21.76
CA ILE A 71 12.59 -7.16 22.50
C ILE A 71 13.83 -6.54 21.86
N LEU A 72 13.81 -5.22 21.70
CA LEU A 72 14.97 -4.40 21.33
C LEU A 72 15.42 -3.64 22.58
N LEU A 73 16.71 -3.69 22.86
CA LEU A 73 17.34 -3.12 24.03
C LEU A 73 18.56 -2.25 23.63
N ALA A 74 18.96 -1.35 24.48
CA ALA A 74 20.29 -0.75 24.36
C ALA A 74 21.35 -1.83 24.62
N LEU A 75 22.52 -1.68 23.99
CA LEU A 75 23.58 -2.67 24.09
C LEU A 75 24.02 -2.88 25.55
N PRO A 76 23.93 -4.11 26.12
CA PRO A 76 24.20 -4.38 27.54
C PRO A 76 25.70 -4.56 27.78
N ASP A 77 26.48 -3.49 27.82
CA ASP A 77 27.93 -3.50 27.90
C ASP A 77 28.46 -4.26 29.16
N GLU A 78 27.82 -4.08 30.32
CA GLU A 78 28.19 -4.78 31.56
C GLU A 78 28.09 -6.31 31.40
N PHE A 79 27.00 -6.76 30.83
CA PHE A 79 26.78 -8.20 30.59
C PHE A 79 27.81 -8.76 29.59
N PHE A 80 28.08 -8.07 28.50
CA PHE A 80 29.04 -8.56 27.51
C PHE A 80 30.47 -8.57 28.03
N ARG A 81 30.87 -7.63 28.91
CA ARG A 81 32.16 -7.70 29.60
C ARG A 81 32.28 -8.86 30.55
N LEU A 82 31.14 -9.30 31.13
CA LEU A 82 31.13 -10.49 31.98
C LEU A 82 31.31 -11.76 31.17
N VAL A 83 30.61 -11.90 30.03
CA VAL A 83 30.67 -13.14 29.20
C VAL A 83 31.89 -13.19 28.28
N LEU A 84 32.56 -12.07 28.03
CA LEU A 84 33.80 -11.93 27.24
C LEU A 84 34.85 -11.14 28.02
N PRO A 85 35.39 -11.67 29.14
CA PRO A 85 36.28 -10.91 30.00
C PRO A 85 37.57 -10.48 29.28
N ASN A 86 37.93 -9.19 29.43
CA ASN A 86 39.14 -8.59 28.88
C ASN A 86 39.29 -8.61 27.33
N LYS A 87 38.18 -8.83 26.58
CA LYS A 87 38.23 -8.88 25.12
C LYS A 87 37.66 -7.62 24.47
N LEU A 88 36.75 -6.90 25.13
CA LEU A 88 35.99 -5.84 24.54
C LEU A 88 36.68 -4.48 24.67
N PRO A 89 36.73 -3.67 23.60
CA PRO A 89 37.10 -2.27 23.64
C PRO A 89 36.17 -1.41 24.53
N ALA A 90 36.42 -0.12 24.59
CA ALA A 90 35.54 0.80 25.30
C ALA A 90 34.11 0.77 24.71
N ARG A 91 33.11 1.03 25.55
CA ARG A 91 31.70 1.15 25.10
C ARG A 91 31.60 2.10 23.90
N GLY A 92 30.85 1.71 22.86
CA GLY A 92 30.71 2.46 21.61
C GLY A 92 31.84 2.25 20.60
N LYS A 93 32.92 1.53 20.97
CA LYS A 93 34.03 1.13 20.10
C LYS A 93 33.98 -0.35 19.72
N TYR A 94 32.91 -1.06 20.02
CA TYR A 94 32.60 -2.37 19.47
C TYR A 94 31.13 -2.49 19.14
N GLY A 95 30.82 -3.31 18.13
CA GLY A 95 29.45 -3.62 17.69
C GLY A 95 29.16 -5.09 17.86
N VAL A 96 27.88 -5.45 17.94
CA VAL A 96 27.42 -6.83 18.04
C VAL A 96 26.41 -7.10 16.92
N ALA A 97 26.73 -8.09 16.09
CA ALA A 97 25.77 -8.63 15.13
C ALA A 97 25.07 -9.83 15.76
N MET A 98 23.75 -9.76 15.97
CA MET A 98 22.89 -10.85 16.40
C MET A 98 22.36 -11.56 15.17
N MET A 99 22.68 -12.86 15.01
CA MET A 99 22.53 -13.56 13.74
C MET A 99 21.73 -14.85 13.88
N PHE A 100 20.92 -15.12 12.86
CA PHE A 100 20.24 -16.39 12.62
C PHE A 100 20.86 -17.10 11.42
N GLY A 101 21.33 -18.34 11.60
CA GLY A 101 21.97 -19.12 10.53
C GLY A 101 23.43 -18.73 10.27
N GLY A 102 23.93 -19.06 9.07
CA GLY A 102 25.28 -18.70 8.64
C GLY A 102 26.44 -19.52 9.26
N CYS A 103 26.17 -20.63 9.91
CA CYS A 103 27.09 -21.36 10.77
C CYS A 103 28.29 -22.00 10.08
N SER A 104 28.21 -22.31 8.79
CA SER A 104 29.25 -22.97 8.00
C SER A 104 30.11 -22.00 7.17
N HIS A 105 29.89 -20.69 7.32
CA HIS A 105 30.47 -19.65 6.46
C HIS A 105 31.14 -18.53 7.28
N GLU A 106 31.81 -18.91 8.40
CA GLU A 106 32.45 -17.91 9.27
C GLU A 106 33.47 -17.07 8.53
N GLU A 107 34.29 -17.71 7.67
CA GLU A 107 35.33 -17.01 6.90
C GLU A 107 34.76 -15.95 5.97
N GLU A 108 33.60 -16.23 5.33
CA GLU A 108 32.93 -15.28 4.46
C GLU A 108 32.30 -14.10 5.24
N LEU A 109 31.76 -14.40 6.44
CA LEU A 109 31.21 -13.38 7.33
C LEU A 109 32.30 -12.49 7.92
N GLU A 110 33.44 -13.07 8.31
CA GLU A 110 34.62 -12.34 8.80
C GLU A 110 35.27 -11.50 7.68
N ALA A 111 35.33 -12.04 6.45
CA ALA A 111 35.78 -11.28 5.28
C ALA A 111 34.89 -10.06 5.02
N ALA A 112 33.55 -10.19 5.16
CA ALA A 112 32.65 -9.06 5.03
C ALA A 112 32.92 -7.96 6.07
N VAL A 113 33.32 -8.31 7.27
CA VAL A 113 33.73 -7.38 8.32
C VAL A 113 35.06 -6.71 7.96
N ALA A 114 36.08 -7.51 7.62
CA ALA A 114 37.44 -7.03 7.35
C ALA A 114 37.49 -6.11 6.12
N GLU A 115 36.81 -6.44 5.03
CA GLU A 115 36.78 -5.65 3.80
C GLU A 115 36.09 -4.28 4.00
N ASN A 116 35.29 -4.12 5.04
CA ASN A 116 34.66 -2.86 5.42
C ASN A 116 35.37 -2.14 6.59
N GLY A 117 36.59 -2.57 6.93
CA GLY A 117 37.49 -1.88 7.88
C GLY A 117 37.29 -2.25 9.34
N GLY A 118 36.44 -3.25 9.63
CA GLY A 118 36.29 -3.82 10.98
C GLY A 118 37.24 -4.98 11.23
N SER A 119 37.29 -5.47 12.45
CA SER A 119 37.95 -6.73 12.79
C SER A 119 37.09 -7.53 13.78
N VAL A 120 37.16 -8.83 13.66
CA VAL A 120 36.38 -9.73 14.54
C VAL A 120 37.09 -9.87 15.88
N ILE A 121 36.36 -9.61 16.98
CA ILE A 121 36.83 -9.79 18.34
C ILE A 121 36.59 -11.22 18.79
N ALA A 122 35.36 -11.69 18.63
CA ALA A 122 34.91 -12.99 19.09
C ALA A 122 33.59 -13.42 18.45
N TRP A 123 33.38 -14.70 18.39
CA TRP A 123 32.10 -15.35 18.22
C TRP A 123 31.52 -15.83 19.54
N ARG A 124 30.22 -15.73 19.71
CA ARG A 124 29.50 -16.27 20.85
C ARG A 124 28.24 -16.98 20.41
N GLN A 125 28.06 -18.21 20.79
CA GLN A 125 26.77 -18.88 20.66
C GLN A 125 25.84 -18.37 21.75
N VAL A 126 24.65 -17.92 21.39
CA VAL A 126 23.64 -17.45 22.34
C VAL A 126 23.04 -18.69 23.04
N PRO A 127 23.04 -18.76 24.38
CA PRO A 127 22.36 -19.83 25.10
C PRO A 127 20.85 -19.73 24.90
N VAL A 128 20.25 -20.78 24.37
CA VAL A 128 18.80 -20.85 24.15
C VAL A 128 18.26 -22.19 24.66
N ASP A 129 17.09 -22.14 25.29
CA ASP A 129 16.34 -23.33 25.68
C ASP A 129 15.25 -23.61 24.63
N ARG A 130 15.52 -24.62 23.79
CA ARG A 130 14.58 -25.00 22.73
C ARG A 130 13.32 -25.70 23.25
N ASP A 131 13.37 -26.28 24.42
CA ASP A 131 12.23 -26.99 25.00
C ASP A 131 11.17 -26.02 25.53
N SER A 132 11.52 -24.76 25.71
CA SER A 132 10.60 -23.70 26.16
C SER A 132 9.64 -23.19 25.06
N ILE A 133 9.78 -23.63 23.81
CA ILE A 133 8.99 -23.16 22.67
C ILE A 133 8.24 -24.30 21.97
N GLY A 134 7.20 -23.97 21.18
CA GLY A 134 6.38 -24.94 20.45
C GLY A 134 7.14 -25.77 19.42
N LYS A 135 6.63 -26.96 19.12
CA LYS A 135 7.29 -27.94 18.22
C LYS A 135 7.53 -27.40 16.81
N ASN A 136 6.62 -26.59 16.27
CA ASN A 136 6.79 -25.98 14.95
C ASN A 136 7.92 -24.94 14.97
N ALA A 137 8.02 -24.14 16.02
CA ALA A 137 9.12 -23.20 16.22
C ALA A 137 10.45 -23.92 16.41
N GLN A 138 10.49 -25.03 17.17
CA GLN A 138 11.70 -25.84 17.36
C GLN A 138 12.26 -26.37 16.05
N ARG A 139 11.39 -26.89 15.15
CA ARG A 139 11.82 -27.43 13.83
C ARG A 139 12.48 -26.40 12.94
N THR A 140 12.08 -25.15 13.04
CA THR A 140 12.57 -24.05 12.20
C THR A 140 13.56 -23.15 12.95
N CYS A 141 13.87 -23.46 14.20
CA CYS A 141 14.77 -22.67 15.03
C CYS A 141 16.19 -22.62 14.45
N PRO A 142 16.66 -21.44 14.04
CA PRO A 142 18.02 -21.31 13.51
C PRO A 142 19.06 -21.50 14.62
N LEU A 143 20.30 -21.65 14.23
CA LEU A 143 21.41 -21.40 15.14
C LEU A 143 21.53 -19.90 15.39
N ILE A 144 21.61 -19.52 16.68
CA ILE A 144 21.64 -18.11 17.09
C ILE A 144 23.04 -17.79 17.64
N ARG A 145 23.69 -16.81 17.00
CA ARG A 145 25.08 -16.43 17.34
C ARG A 145 25.22 -14.91 17.39
N GLN A 146 26.23 -14.50 18.13
CA GLN A 146 26.68 -13.10 18.20
C GLN A 146 28.10 -13.01 17.67
N LEU A 147 28.30 -12.06 16.73
CA LEU A 147 29.60 -11.69 16.21
C LEU A 147 29.98 -10.32 16.79
N PHE A 148 31.09 -10.27 17.52
CA PHE A 148 31.61 -9.04 18.12
C PHE A 148 32.66 -8.43 17.19
N ILE A 149 32.46 -7.16 16.86
CA ILE A 149 33.25 -6.43 15.84
C ILE A 149 33.94 -5.24 16.50
N ASP A 150 35.26 -5.13 16.33
CA ASP A 150 36.02 -3.97 16.79
C ASP A 150 35.82 -2.77 15.87
N GLY A 151 35.42 -1.68 16.47
CA GLY A 151 35.23 -0.39 15.83
C GLY A 151 36.24 0.67 16.24
N SER A 152 37.34 0.29 16.93
CA SER A 152 38.34 1.23 17.42
C SER A 152 39.03 2.02 16.30
N GLY A 153 39.09 1.49 15.09
CA GLY A 153 39.71 2.10 13.90
C GLY A 153 38.86 3.21 13.25
N PHE A 154 37.60 3.36 13.61
CA PHE A 154 36.73 4.38 13.04
C PHE A 154 36.80 5.70 13.81
N ALA A 155 36.62 6.82 13.12
CA ALA A 155 36.78 8.16 13.69
C ALA A 155 35.79 8.39 14.88
N ASP A 156 34.53 8.05 14.66
CA ASP A 156 33.48 8.19 15.66
C ASP A 156 32.48 7.02 15.61
N GLN A 157 31.57 7.00 16.59
CA GLN A 157 30.53 5.99 16.66
C GLN A 157 29.53 6.06 15.49
N ALA A 158 29.29 7.25 14.93
CA ALA A 158 28.35 7.42 13.83
C ALA A 158 28.90 6.84 12.52
N GLU A 159 30.19 7.00 12.27
CA GLU A 159 30.88 6.33 11.16
C GLU A 159 30.85 4.81 11.35
N PHE A 160 31.14 4.35 12.56
CA PHE A 160 31.11 2.93 12.87
C PHE A 160 29.72 2.32 12.66
N GLU A 161 28.63 2.96 13.10
CA GLU A 161 27.26 2.51 12.83
C GLU A 161 26.97 2.40 11.32
N ARG A 162 27.40 3.36 10.50
CA ARG A 162 27.27 3.27 9.04
C ARG A 162 28.02 2.06 8.47
N LYS A 163 29.21 1.79 8.96
CA LYS A 163 29.99 0.62 8.53
C LYS A 163 29.37 -0.69 9.00
N LEU A 164 28.82 -0.74 10.21
CA LEU A 164 28.07 -1.91 10.70
C LEU A 164 26.84 -2.19 9.83
N PHE A 165 26.15 -1.17 9.34
CA PHE A 165 25.07 -1.33 8.37
C PHE A 165 25.58 -1.96 7.06
N VAL A 166 26.68 -1.46 6.50
CA VAL A 166 27.28 -2.04 5.29
C VAL A 166 27.72 -3.48 5.51
N MET A 167 28.45 -3.76 6.62
CA MET A 167 28.88 -5.10 6.99
C MET A 167 27.69 -6.07 7.09
N ARG A 168 26.61 -5.66 7.73
CA ARG A 168 25.38 -6.46 7.83
C ARG A 168 24.83 -6.83 6.45
N ARG A 169 24.71 -5.85 5.55
CA ARG A 169 24.20 -6.08 4.19
C ARG A 169 25.11 -7.02 3.40
N GLU A 170 26.40 -6.86 3.52
CA GLU A 170 27.38 -7.76 2.90
C GLU A 170 27.30 -9.17 3.43
N MET A 171 27.17 -9.36 4.76
CA MET A 171 27.00 -10.67 5.39
C MET A 171 25.73 -11.38 4.88
N GLU A 172 24.59 -10.68 4.87
CA GLU A 172 23.33 -11.24 4.40
C GLU A 172 23.33 -11.56 2.89
N ARG A 173 24.10 -10.82 2.09
CA ARG A 173 24.22 -11.04 0.65
C ARG A 173 25.15 -12.20 0.29
N ARG A 174 26.25 -12.37 1.04
CA ARG A 174 27.27 -13.40 0.75
C ARG A 174 26.83 -14.78 1.20
N VAL A 175 26.10 -14.85 2.31
CA VAL A 175 25.74 -16.12 2.92
C VAL A 175 24.24 -16.34 2.87
N GLU A 176 23.81 -17.26 2.00
CA GLU A 176 22.41 -17.64 1.90
C GLU A 176 21.91 -18.24 3.22
N GLY A 177 20.72 -17.82 3.64
CA GLY A 177 20.13 -18.24 4.91
C GLY A 177 20.71 -17.54 6.14
N CYS A 178 21.63 -16.59 5.98
CA CYS A 178 22.06 -15.69 7.04
C CYS A 178 21.10 -14.52 7.17
N TYR A 179 20.57 -14.30 8.36
CA TYR A 179 19.77 -13.14 8.70
C TYR A 179 20.34 -12.46 9.95
N VAL A 180 20.59 -11.17 9.87
CA VAL A 180 21.15 -10.38 10.96
C VAL A 180 20.04 -9.55 11.62
N CYS A 181 19.62 -9.97 12.83
CA CYS A 181 18.55 -9.32 13.59
C CYS A 181 18.87 -7.87 13.95
N SER A 182 20.13 -7.65 14.36
CA SER A 182 20.72 -6.33 14.66
C SER A 182 22.23 -6.40 14.45
N CYS A 183 22.84 -5.31 14.02
CA CYS A 183 24.28 -5.12 13.92
C CYS A 183 24.58 -3.68 14.31
N SER A 184 24.89 -3.44 15.58
CA SER A 184 25.01 -2.09 16.13
C SER A 184 25.94 -2.04 17.32
N SER A 185 26.54 -0.89 17.57
CA SER A 185 27.27 -0.56 18.78
C SER A 185 26.38 0.06 19.87
N ARG A 186 25.06 0.22 19.58
CA ARG A 186 24.08 0.94 20.41
C ARG A 186 22.92 0.07 20.88
N SER A 187 22.44 -0.84 20.03
CA SER A 187 21.26 -1.65 20.28
C SER A 187 21.47 -3.12 19.99
N ILE A 188 20.59 -3.97 20.56
CA ILE A 188 20.53 -5.40 20.27
C ILE A 188 19.09 -5.88 20.26
N VAL A 189 18.78 -6.85 19.40
CA VAL A 189 17.44 -7.42 19.24
C VAL A 189 17.43 -8.90 19.57
N TYR A 190 16.57 -9.29 20.51
CA TYR A 190 16.23 -10.67 20.82
C TYR A 190 14.81 -10.95 20.35
N LYS A 191 14.62 -11.90 19.42
CA LYS A 191 13.31 -12.21 18.84
C LYS A 191 13.21 -13.65 18.35
N GLY A 192 12.00 -14.11 18.08
CA GLY A 192 11.79 -15.44 17.53
C GLY A 192 10.32 -15.81 17.34
N LEU A 193 10.07 -17.04 16.87
CA LEU A 193 8.73 -17.60 16.69
C LEU A 193 8.22 -18.21 18.00
N PHE A 194 7.94 -17.36 18.96
CA PHE A 194 7.41 -17.78 20.25
C PHE A 194 6.37 -16.77 20.78
N LEU A 195 5.73 -17.14 21.85
CA LEU A 195 4.82 -16.30 22.59
C LEU A 195 5.59 -15.36 23.53
N GLY A 196 5.02 -14.21 23.85
CA GLY A 196 5.65 -13.27 24.76
C GLY A 196 6.02 -13.84 26.13
N THR A 197 5.30 -14.87 26.60
CA THR A 197 5.61 -15.59 27.85
C THR A 197 6.84 -16.49 27.77
N GLN A 198 7.28 -16.86 26.57
CA GLN A 198 8.37 -17.80 26.34
C GLN A 198 9.73 -17.12 26.16
N ILE A 199 9.79 -15.81 25.91
CA ILE A 199 11.03 -15.11 25.55
C ILE A 199 12.13 -15.23 26.60
N GLU A 200 11.76 -15.12 27.87
CA GLU A 200 12.67 -15.20 29.01
C GLU A 200 13.20 -16.64 29.26
N GLY A 201 12.32 -17.62 29.09
CA GLY A 201 12.71 -19.04 29.15
C GLY A 201 13.60 -19.44 28.00
N PHE A 202 13.32 -18.94 26.79
CA PHE A 202 14.09 -19.23 25.59
C PHE A 202 15.48 -18.60 25.59
N TYR A 203 15.58 -17.30 25.94
CA TYR A 203 16.84 -16.56 25.99
C TYR A 203 17.35 -16.38 27.42
N GLY A 204 18.16 -17.30 27.90
CA GLY A 204 18.74 -17.23 29.23
C GLY A 204 19.55 -15.96 29.53
N ASP A 205 20.05 -15.27 28.52
CA ASP A 205 20.75 -13.99 28.67
C ASP A 205 19.87 -12.92 29.34
N LEU A 206 18.58 -12.92 29.02
CA LEU A 206 17.62 -11.91 29.52
C LEU A 206 17.30 -12.06 31.01
N ALA A 207 17.58 -13.21 31.60
CA ALA A 207 17.40 -13.45 33.03
C ALA A 207 18.59 -12.97 33.89
N SER A 208 19.66 -12.51 33.28
CA SER A 208 20.86 -12.07 34.02
C SER A 208 20.67 -10.66 34.60
N GLU A 209 20.89 -10.47 35.91
CA GLU A 209 20.85 -9.17 36.56
C GLU A 209 21.90 -8.17 36.01
N HIS A 210 22.95 -8.66 35.35
CA HIS A 210 23.95 -7.86 34.66
C HIS A 210 23.51 -7.40 33.25
N PHE A 211 22.44 -8.00 32.73
CA PHE A 211 21.84 -7.57 31.49
C PHE A 211 20.97 -6.33 31.75
N LYS A 212 21.49 -5.14 31.47
CA LYS A 212 20.90 -3.87 31.83
C LYS A 212 20.67 -3.01 30.60
N SER A 213 19.53 -2.31 30.57
CA SER A 213 19.18 -1.37 29.51
C SER A 213 18.37 -0.20 30.11
N PRO A 214 18.51 1.04 29.57
CA PRO A 214 17.65 2.15 29.94
C PRO A 214 16.35 2.17 29.14
N LEU A 215 16.21 1.34 28.11
CA LEU A 215 15.02 1.27 27.26
C LEU A 215 14.74 -0.19 26.82
N ALA A 216 13.46 -0.45 26.56
CA ALA A 216 13.01 -1.72 26.00
C ALA A 216 11.83 -1.47 25.04
N LEU A 217 11.96 -1.86 23.78
CA LEU A 217 10.87 -1.94 22.82
C LEU A 217 10.44 -3.39 22.69
N VAL A 218 9.14 -3.66 22.81
CA VAL A 218 8.61 -5.02 22.74
C VAL A 218 7.49 -5.13 21.72
N HIS A 219 7.35 -6.31 21.16
CA HIS A 219 6.30 -6.61 20.21
C HIS A 219 5.80 -8.03 20.33
N GLN A 220 4.48 -8.19 20.35
CA GLN A 220 3.76 -9.44 20.19
C GLN A 220 3.07 -9.45 18.84
N ARG A 221 3.45 -10.38 17.96
CA ARG A 221 3.01 -10.38 16.56
C ARG A 221 1.68 -11.10 16.39
N TYR A 222 0.84 -10.50 15.55
CA TYR A 222 -0.30 -11.12 14.88
C TYR A 222 -0.09 -11.00 13.37
N SER A 223 0.19 -12.11 12.70
CA SER A 223 0.51 -12.12 11.27
C SER A 223 -0.75 -12.34 10.45
N THR A 224 -1.14 -11.35 9.64
CA THR A 224 -2.33 -11.42 8.78
C THR A 224 -2.02 -11.72 7.32
N ASN A 225 -0.94 -11.15 6.78
CA ASN A 225 -0.64 -11.15 5.35
C ASN A 225 0.63 -11.91 4.95
N THR A 226 1.43 -12.36 5.92
CA THR A 226 2.69 -13.08 5.66
C THR A 226 2.78 -14.30 6.57
N PHE A 227 3.38 -15.38 6.07
CA PHE A 227 3.69 -16.52 6.94
C PHE A 227 4.69 -16.11 8.03
N PRO A 228 4.47 -16.52 9.30
CA PRO A 228 5.41 -16.27 10.37
C PRO A 228 6.73 -16.97 10.11
N THR A 229 7.83 -16.22 10.26
CA THR A 229 9.20 -16.75 10.21
C THR A 229 10.04 -16.11 11.30
N TRP A 230 11.15 -16.75 11.68
CA TRP A 230 12.09 -16.23 12.67
C TRP A 230 12.60 -14.84 12.31
N SER A 231 12.92 -14.62 11.05
CA SER A 231 13.42 -13.33 10.55
C SER A 231 12.37 -12.22 10.57
N LEU A 232 11.10 -12.57 10.34
CA LEU A 232 10.00 -11.61 10.27
C LEU A 232 9.35 -11.32 11.63
N ALA A 233 9.78 -11.97 12.72
CA ALA A 233 9.40 -11.57 14.07
C ALA A 233 9.89 -10.14 14.36
N HIS A 234 9.12 -9.37 15.11
CA HIS A 234 9.49 -8.04 15.59
C HIS A 234 10.15 -8.10 16.98
N PRO A 235 10.88 -7.04 17.41
CA PRO A 235 11.23 -5.83 16.67
C PRO A 235 12.22 -6.08 15.53
N PHE A 236 12.26 -5.11 14.60
CA PHE A 236 13.37 -4.99 13.66
C PHE A 236 14.51 -4.16 14.28
N ARG A 237 15.45 -3.65 13.45
CA ARG A 237 16.67 -2.98 13.92
C ARG A 237 16.40 -1.63 14.59
N TYR A 238 15.38 -0.92 14.12
CA TYR A 238 15.01 0.41 14.59
C TYR A 238 13.58 0.48 15.11
N LEU A 239 12.69 -0.40 14.70
CA LEU A 239 11.27 -0.23 14.98
C LEU A 239 10.51 -1.53 15.31
N ALA A 240 9.39 -1.34 16.00
CA ALA A 240 8.29 -2.29 16.08
C ALA A 240 7.00 -1.62 15.64
N HIS A 241 6.17 -2.33 14.89
CA HIS A 241 5.05 -1.78 14.17
C HIS A 241 3.78 -2.58 14.46
N ASN A 242 2.70 -1.88 14.78
CA ASN A 242 1.36 -2.43 14.86
C ASN A 242 0.51 -1.80 13.76
N GLY A 243 0.13 -2.58 12.76
CA GLY A 243 -0.68 -2.13 11.65
C GLY A 243 -0.20 -2.67 10.30
N GLU A 244 -0.44 -1.91 9.24
CA GLU A 244 -0.08 -2.25 7.87
C GLU A 244 0.38 -1.02 7.09
N ILE A 245 1.40 -1.18 6.25
CA ILE A 245 1.82 -0.16 5.29
C ILE A 245 1.17 -0.47 3.94
N ASN A 246 -0.02 0.08 3.72
CA ASN A 246 -0.83 -0.20 2.53
C ASN A 246 -0.18 0.31 1.23
N THR A 247 0.72 1.27 1.34
CA THR A 247 1.42 1.90 0.20
C THR A 247 2.64 1.12 -0.27
N LEU A 248 3.00 0.02 0.39
CA LEU A 248 4.26 -0.71 0.19
C LEU A 248 4.62 -0.91 -1.28
N ARG A 249 3.68 -1.41 -2.10
CA ARG A 249 3.95 -1.69 -3.50
C ARG A 249 4.33 -0.43 -4.29
N GLY A 250 3.61 0.67 -4.09
CA GLY A 250 3.94 1.96 -4.67
C GLY A 250 5.29 2.49 -4.18
N ASN A 251 5.57 2.37 -2.88
CA ASN A 251 6.85 2.79 -2.29
C ASN A 251 8.03 2.01 -2.91
N LEU A 252 7.91 0.68 -3.06
CA LEU A 252 8.95 -0.14 -3.68
C LEU A 252 9.17 0.23 -5.16
N ASN A 253 8.11 0.44 -5.92
CA ASN A 253 8.21 0.87 -7.32
C ASN A 253 8.88 2.25 -7.45
N HIS A 254 8.57 3.18 -6.55
CA HIS A 254 9.23 4.49 -6.52
C HIS A 254 10.69 4.40 -6.07
N LEU A 255 11.00 3.53 -5.13
CA LEU A 255 12.36 3.32 -4.63
C LEU A 255 13.26 2.76 -5.74
N SER A 256 12.84 1.72 -6.45
CA SER A 256 13.61 1.12 -7.54
C SER A 256 13.97 2.12 -8.66
N VAL A 257 13.08 3.07 -8.94
CA VAL A 257 13.35 4.17 -9.89
C VAL A 257 14.38 5.17 -9.34
N ARG A 258 14.46 5.35 -8.02
CA ARG A 258 15.39 6.28 -7.37
C ARG A 258 16.77 5.68 -7.11
N GLU A 259 16.87 4.37 -6.90
CA GLU A 259 18.12 3.70 -6.56
C GLU A 259 19.30 4.13 -7.45
N PRO A 260 19.19 4.25 -8.78
CA PRO A 260 20.29 4.69 -9.64
C PRO A 260 20.74 6.15 -9.41
N HIS A 261 19.92 6.97 -8.75
CA HIS A 261 20.20 8.40 -8.51
C HIS A 261 20.61 8.69 -7.08
N LEU A 262 20.65 7.67 -6.23
CA LEU A 262 21.07 7.85 -4.85
C LEU A 262 22.56 8.16 -4.77
N SER A 263 22.87 9.19 -3.99
CA SER A 263 24.24 9.54 -3.61
C SER A 263 24.26 10.06 -2.18
N SER A 264 25.33 9.83 -1.48
CA SER A 264 25.49 10.27 -0.10
C SER A 264 26.96 10.57 0.18
N THR A 265 27.24 11.75 0.68
CA THR A 265 28.58 12.14 1.10
C THR A 265 29.08 11.33 2.30
N LEU A 266 28.16 10.81 3.13
CA LEU A 266 28.50 10.02 4.31
C LEU A 266 28.69 8.53 4.02
N LEU A 267 27.98 7.98 3.03
CA LEU A 267 28.08 6.58 2.62
C LEU A 267 29.11 6.39 1.48
N GLY A 268 29.33 7.41 0.65
CA GLY A 268 30.25 7.31 -0.49
C GLY A 268 30.01 6.10 -1.37
N ASP A 269 31.07 5.38 -1.72
CA ASP A 269 31.02 4.18 -2.57
C ASP A 269 30.35 2.99 -1.87
N ASP A 270 30.26 2.99 -0.54
CA ASP A 270 29.57 1.92 0.20
C ASP A 270 28.07 1.85 -0.11
N LEU A 271 27.49 2.94 -0.62
CA LEU A 271 26.09 2.96 -1.04
C LEU A 271 25.79 1.88 -2.10
N GLN A 272 26.75 1.58 -2.98
CA GLN A 272 26.57 0.53 -4.00
C GLN A 272 26.50 -0.88 -3.39
N LYS A 273 27.13 -1.10 -2.24
CA LYS A 273 27.07 -2.37 -1.51
C LYS A 273 25.71 -2.61 -0.85
N LEU A 274 24.92 -1.55 -0.68
CA LEU A 274 23.59 -1.60 -0.06
C LEU A 274 22.48 -1.97 -1.06
N LEU A 275 22.75 -1.91 -2.37
CA LEU A 275 21.75 -2.18 -3.41
C LEU A 275 21.53 -3.69 -3.66
N PRO A 276 20.31 -4.15 -3.93
CA PRO A 276 19.06 -3.39 -3.78
C PRO A 276 18.81 -3.03 -2.30
N LEU A 277 18.27 -1.86 -2.05
CA LEU A 277 18.06 -1.36 -0.67
C LEU A 277 17.11 -2.25 0.13
N ILE A 278 16.08 -2.73 -0.51
CA ILE A 278 15.11 -3.65 0.09
C ILE A 278 15.19 -5.00 -0.64
N PRO A 279 15.65 -6.04 0.07
CA PRO A 279 15.66 -7.41 -0.48
C PRO A 279 14.25 -7.89 -0.78
N PRO A 280 14.06 -8.77 -1.78
CA PRO A 280 12.76 -9.37 -2.06
C PRO A 280 12.28 -10.24 -0.90
N GLY A 281 10.95 -10.41 -0.78
CA GLY A 281 10.34 -11.29 0.22
C GLY A 281 10.23 -10.71 1.63
N GLN A 282 10.53 -9.44 1.82
CA GLN A 282 10.39 -8.75 3.11
C GLN A 282 8.91 -8.41 3.41
N SER A 283 8.57 -8.34 4.70
CA SER A 283 7.28 -7.78 5.13
C SER A 283 7.28 -6.26 4.98
N ASP A 284 6.09 -5.66 5.02
CA ASP A 284 5.91 -4.20 4.99
C ASP A 284 6.73 -3.49 6.08
N SER A 285 6.68 -4.02 7.29
CA SER A 285 7.41 -3.50 8.45
C SER A 285 8.93 -3.63 8.29
N ALA A 286 9.41 -4.73 7.70
CA ALA A 286 10.83 -4.93 7.42
C ALA A 286 11.31 -3.97 6.33
N CYS A 287 10.50 -3.71 5.32
CA CYS A 287 10.78 -2.73 4.27
C CYS A 287 10.86 -1.31 4.86
N LEU A 288 9.93 -0.95 5.74
CA LEU A 288 9.97 0.34 6.45
C LEU A 288 11.24 0.47 7.29
N ASP A 289 11.63 -0.57 8.03
CA ASP A 289 12.85 -0.58 8.84
C ASP A 289 14.13 -0.39 8.00
N ASN A 290 14.21 -1.02 6.81
CA ASN A 290 15.32 -0.79 5.87
C ASN A 290 15.38 0.69 5.40
N MET A 291 14.24 1.32 5.16
CA MET A 291 14.20 2.74 4.81
C MET A 291 14.60 3.64 5.97
N VAL A 292 14.17 3.32 7.19
CA VAL A 292 14.59 4.05 8.41
C VAL A 292 16.09 3.95 8.59
N GLU A 293 16.66 2.76 8.46
CA GLU A 293 18.10 2.51 8.59
C GLU A 293 18.91 3.32 7.54
N LEU A 294 18.50 3.28 6.27
CA LEU A 294 19.15 4.04 5.21
C LEU A 294 19.13 5.55 5.44
N LEU A 295 17.95 6.08 5.78
CA LEU A 295 17.79 7.53 5.99
C LEU A 295 18.50 8.00 7.27
N ALA A 296 18.57 7.18 8.32
CA ALA A 296 19.36 7.45 9.51
C ALA A 296 20.87 7.41 9.19
N ALA A 297 21.34 6.42 8.42
CA ALA A 297 22.71 6.31 7.96
C ALA A 297 23.15 7.49 7.09
N SER A 298 22.22 8.17 6.40
CA SER A 298 22.47 9.42 5.68
C SER A 298 22.63 10.65 6.58
N GLY A 299 22.65 10.47 7.91
CA GLY A 299 22.89 11.52 8.89
C GLY A 299 21.66 12.26 9.39
N ARG A 300 20.44 11.76 9.09
CA ARG A 300 19.21 12.35 9.62
C ARG A 300 18.94 11.89 11.04
N ASP A 301 18.40 12.80 11.85
CA ASP A 301 17.80 12.48 13.15
C ASP A 301 16.64 11.51 12.97
N LEU A 302 16.51 10.52 13.85
CA LEU A 302 15.47 9.48 13.72
C LEU A 302 14.04 10.08 13.77
N ARG A 303 13.81 11.15 14.52
CA ARG A 303 12.56 11.92 14.53
C ARG A 303 12.25 12.50 13.15
N HIS A 304 13.28 13.05 12.49
CA HIS A 304 13.15 13.60 11.15
C HIS A 304 12.79 12.49 10.15
N VAL A 305 13.50 11.36 10.19
CA VAL A 305 13.23 10.18 9.36
C VAL A 305 11.78 9.74 9.48
N MET A 306 11.29 9.60 10.71
CA MET A 306 9.92 9.16 10.95
C MET A 306 8.88 10.18 10.48
N LEU A 307 9.10 11.49 10.71
CA LEU A 307 8.22 12.55 10.20
C LEU A 307 8.21 12.65 8.68
N MET A 308 9.32 12.31 8.02
CA MET A 308 9.43 12.26 6.55
C MET A 308 8.69 11.06 5.96
N LEU A 309 8.86 9.87 6.56
CA LEU A 309 8.23 8.63 6.09
C LEU A 309 6.73 8.58 6.41
N MET A 310 6.34 9.05 7.58
CA MET A 310 4.97 9.00 8.09
C MET A 310 4.44 10.41 8.45
N PRO A 311 4.33 11.32 7.47
CA PRO A 311 3.92 12.69 7.76
C PRO A 311 2.47 12.75 8.24
N GLN A 312 2.19 13.64 9.18
CA GLN A 312 0.81 14.01 9.48
C GLN A 312 0.13 14.65 8.25
N ALA A 313 -1.19 14.72 8.26
CA ALA A 313 -1.91 15.55 7.31
C ALA A 313 -1.59 17.04 7.55
N TRP A 314 -1.30 17.79 6.47
CA TRP A 314 -0.80 19.17 6.56
C TRP A 314 -1.49 20.15 5.58
N GLY A 315 -2.57 19.73 4.95
CA GLY A 315 -3.35 20.54 4.01
C GLY A 315 -3.88 21.84 4.62
N VAL A 316 -4.66 22.58 3.85
CA VAL A 316 -5.20 23.90 4.23
C VAL A 316 -6.10 23.84 5.46
N ASN A 317 -6.72 22.72 5.72
CA ASN A 317 -7.61 22.49 6.87
C ASN A 317 -6.88 22.31 8.21
N TYR A 318 -5.54 22.29 8.19
CA TYR A 318 -4.74 22.09 9.40
C TYR A 318 -4.09 23.40 9.86
N HIS A 319 -4.27 23.73 11.13
CA HIS A 319 -3.62 24.87 11.77
C HIS A 319 -2.19 24.52 12.20
N LEU A 320 -1.27 24.59 11.24
CA LEU A 320 0.15 24.36 11.48
C LEU A 320 0.93 25.66 11.39
N GLY A 321 1.95 25.78 12.23
CA GLY A 321 2.93 26.86 12.11
C GLY A 321 3.57 26.85 10.71
N PRO A 322 3.94 28.02 10.16
CA PRO A 322 4.43 28.13 8.79
C PRO A 322 5.71 27.33 8.54
N ASP A 323 6.60 27.20 9.53
CA ASP A 323 7.84 26.43 9.39
C ASP A 323 7.54 24.93 9.33
N VAL A 324 6.63 24.43 10.19
CA VAL A 324 6.19 23.04 10.20
C VAL A 324 5.47 22.67 8.90
N ARG A 325 4.63 23.57 8.37
CA ARG A 325 3.99 23.39 7.07
C ARG A 325 5.05 23.34 5.94
N GLY A 326 6.03 24.24 5.97
CA GLY A 326 7.13 24.25 5.00
C GLY A 326 7.96 22.96 5.03
N PHE A 327 8.20 22.41 6.23
CA PHE A 327 8.86 21.12 6.41
C PHE A 327 8.09 19.98 5.73
N PHE A 328 6.79 19.82 6.01
CA PHE A 328 6.00 18.75 5.39
C PHE A 328 5.82 18.96 3.89
N GLU A 329 5.66 20.18 3.42
CA GLU A 329 5.56 20.47 1.99
C GLU A 329 6.86 20.13 1.26
N TYR A 330 8.02 20.46 1.83
CA TYR A 330 9.33 20.11 1.29
C TYR A 330 9.51 18.59 1.17
N HIS A 331 9.27 17.85 2.26
CA HIS A 331 9.45 16.40 2.26
C HIS A 331 8.41 15.66 1.42
N SER A 332 7.17 16.17 1.36
CA SER A 332 6.17 15.61 0.45
C SER A 332 6.48 15.88 -1.03
N ALA A 333 7.29 16.89 -1.34
CA ALA A 333 7.83 17.11 -2.68
C ALA A 333 8.99 16.14 -3.00
N MET A 334 9.78 15.78 -2.00
CA MET A 334 10.93 14.88 -2.13
C MET A 334 10.51 13.43 -2.35
N MET A 335 9.60 12.91 -1.53
CA MET A 335 9.14 11.50 -1.63
C MET A 335 7.67 11.33 -1.21
N GLU A 336 7.10 10.20 -1.61
CA GLU A 336 5.79 9.74 -1.15
C GLU A 336 5.87 9.21 0.29
N PRO A 337 4.80 9.37 1.08
CA PRO A 337 4.75 8.79 2.41
C PRO A 337 4.63 7.25 2.37
N TRP A 338 5.10 6.62 3.44
CA TRP A 338 4.80 5.24 3.80
C TRP A 338 3.55 5.27 4.67
N ASP A 339 2.43 4.88 4.12
CA ASP A 339 1.11 5.16 4.69
C ASP A 339 0.29 3.88 4.90
N GLY A 340 -0.51 3.91 5.94
CA GLY A 340 -1.40 2.86 6.37
C GLY A 340 -1.81 3.05 7.84
N PRO A 341 -2.74 2.24 8.37
CA PRO A 341 -3.14 2.30 9.79
C PRO A 341 -2.01 1.79 10.69
N THR A 342 -1.22 2.70 11.25
CA THR A 342 0.09 2.37 11.81
C THR A 342 0.32 3.03 13.17
N ALA A 343 0.74 2.22 14.15
CA ALA A 343 1.41 2.67 15.37
C ALA A 343 2.83 2.10 15.39
N VAL A 344 3.82 2.98 15.45
CA VAL A 344 5.23 2.62 15.45
C VAL A 344 5.88 3.05 16.74
N VAL A 345 6.64 2.16 17.35
CA VAL A 345 7.65 2.48 18.36
C VAL A 345 9.02 2.29 17.72
N PHE A 346 9.95 3.19 18.00
CA PHE A 346 11.27 3.20 17.34
C PHE A 346 12.39 3.63 18.30
N SER A 347 13.60 3.18 18.02
CA SER A 347 14.80 3.53 18.78
C SER A 347 16.07 3.32 17.96
N ASP A 348 17.09 4.12 18.23
CA ASP A 348 18.46 3.95 17.76
C ASP A 348 19.39 3.34 18.82
N GLY A 349 18.82 2.84 19.93
CA GLY A 349 19.54 2.32 21.08
C GLY A 349 20.02 3.40 22.05
N ILE A 350 19.92 4.70 21.71
CA ILE A 350 20.25 5.83 22.56
C ILE A 350 18.96 6.52 23.05
N ASN A 351 18.06 6.76 22.13
CA ASN A 351 16.78 7.42 22.38
C ASN A 351 15.65 6.54 21.84
N ALA A 352 14.42 6.83 22.26
CA ALA A 352 13.26 6.09 21.79
C ALA A 352 12.06 7.01 21.55
N GLY A 353 11.17 6.57 20.67
CA GLY A 353 9.96 7.34 20.39
C GLY A 353 8.81 6.45 19.95
N ALA A 354 7.65 7.07 19.85
CA ALA A 354 6.47 6.44 19.26
C ALA A 354 5.68 7.46 18.46
N MET A 355 5.02 7.01 17.39
CA MET A 355 4.14 7.83 16.60
C MET A 355 2.97 7.05 16.00
N LEU A 356 1.91 7.78 15.67
CA LEU A 356 0.79 7.28 14.88
C LEU A 356 0.82 7.86 13.47
N ASP A 357 0.29 7.09 12.53
CA ASP A 357 -0.02 7.58 11.19
C ASP A 357 -1.02 8.75 11.21
N ARG A 358 -1.20 9.41 10.06
CA ARG A 358 -2.11 10.55 9.93
C ARG A 358 -3.58 10.25 10.24
N ASN A 359 -4.01 8.99 10.12
CA ASN A 359 -5.38 8.56 10.44
C ASN A 359 -5.56 8.26 11.92
N GLY A 360 -4.51 7.79 12.59
CA GLY A 360 -4.51 7.47 14.03
C GLY A 360 -5.53 6.39 14.41
N LEU A 361 -5.68 5.35 13.57
CA LEU A 361 -6.64 4.27 13.81
C LEU A 361 -6.16 3.29 14.87
N ARG A 362 -4.84 3.11 15.00
CA ARG A 362 -4.25 2.24 16.00
C ARG A 362 -4.13 2.93 17.35
N PRO A 363 -4.38 2.24 18.47
CA PRO A 363 -4.23 2.84 19.80
C PRO A 363 -2.75 2.91 20.22
N ALA A 364 -2.40 4.00 20.93
CA ALA A 364 -1.14 4.15 21.64
C ALA A 364 -1.40 4.94 22.94
N ARG A 365 -1.21 4.28 24.08
CA ARG A 365 -1.46 4.82 25.43
C ARG A 365 -0.15 4.90 26.19
N TYR A 366 0.07 5.99 26.89
CA TYR A 366 1.28 6.14 27.69
C TYR A 366 1.01 6.56 29.14
N THR A 367 1.96 6.19 29.98
CA THR A 367 2.06 6.58 31.38
C THR A 367 3.48 7.08 31.65
N LEU A 368 3.63 8.21 32.29
CA LEU A 368 4.88 8.69 32.87
C LEU A 368 4.75 8.60 34.39
N THR A 369 5.75 8.00 35.01
CA THR A 369 5.79 7.87 36.48
C THR A 369 6.52 9.01 37.15
N THR A 370 6.36 9.14 38.48
CA THR A 370 7.05 10.16 39.31
C THR A 370 8.54 9.88 39.46
N ASP A 371 8.99 8.67 39.14
CA ASP A 371 10.39 8.27 39.12
C ASP A 371 10.98 8.27 37.68
N ASP A 372 10.30 8.98 36.74
CA ASP A 372 10.73 9.24 35.39
C ASP A 372 10.77 8.00 34.44
N ILE A 373 10.00 6.96 34.79
CA ILE A 373 9.80 5.83 33.87
C ILE A 373 8.65 6.16 32.91
N PHE A 374 8.94 6.10 31.62
CA PHE A 374 7.97 6.24 30.55
C PHE A 374 7.54 4.87 30.04
N ILE A 375 6.24 4.64 29.95
CA ILE A 375 5.66 3.39 29.43
C ILE A 375 4.62 3.75 28.37
N LEU A 376 4.74 3.20 27.19
CA LEU A 376 3.74 3.32 26.12
C LEU A 376 3.41 1.94 25.58
N ALA A 377 2.13 1.68 25.31
CA ALA A 377 1.70 0.44 24.67
C ALA A 377 0.41 0.61 23.87
N SER A 378 0.05 -0.43 23.13
CA SER A 378 -1.20 -0.51 22.37
C SER A 378 -2.44 -0.39 23.27
N GLU A 379 -2.31 -0.70 24.57
CA GLU A 379 -3.39 -0.60 25.55
C GLU A 379 -2.87 -0.17 26.94
N THR A 380 -3.78 0.08 27.86
CA THR A 380 -3.46 0.37 29.27
C THR A 380 -3.41 -0.93 30.08
N GLY A 381 -2.80 -0.88 31.28
CA GLY A 381 -2.74 -2.04 32.16
C GLY A 381 -1.61 -3.01 31.88
N VAL A 382 -0.72 -2.69 30.95
CA VAL A 382 0.42 -3.52 30.54
C VAL A 382 1.56 -3.59 31.56
N ALA A 383 1.53 -2.72 32.61
CA ALA A 383 2.50 -2.72 33.70
C ALA A 383 1.82 -2.31 34.99
N ASP A 384 2.31 -2.87 36.13
CA ASP A 384 1.80 -2.57 37.47
C ASP A 384 2.41 -1.27 37.97
N ILE A 385 1.69 -0.16 37.78
CA ILE A 385 2.08 1.15 38.25
C ILE A 385 1.11 1.60 39.34
N PRO A 386 1.54 1.69 40.59
CA PRO A 386 0.73 2.22 41.67
C PRO A 386 0.20 3.63 41.33
N ALA A 387 -1.05 3.91 41.68
CA ALA A 387 -1.69 5.16 41.31
C ALA A 387 -0.91 6.42 41.79
N GLU A 388 -0.31 6.34 42.98
CA GLU A 388 0.50 7.39 43.56
C GLU A 388 1.83 7.63 42.79
N LYS A 389 2.29 6.66 42.01
CA LYS A 389 3.48 6.81 41.14
C LYS A 389 3.16 7.35 39.77
N VAL A 390 1.91 7.57 39.43
CA VAL A 390 1.54 8.10 38.10
C VAL A 390 1.66 9.60 38.10
N ALA A 391 2.64 10.16 37.38
CA ALA A 391 2.78 11.59 37.16
C ALA A 391 1.86 12.07 36.03
N ARG A 392 1.77 11.33 34.94
CA ARG A 392 0.98 11.70 33.75
C ARG A 392 0.51 10.47 32.98
N LYS A 393 -0.73 10.51 32.47
CA LYS A 393 -1.26 9.57 31.48
C LYS A 393 -1.68 10.29 30.22
N GLY A 394 -1.62 9.62 29.09
CA GLY A 394 -2.06 10.19 27.84
C GLY A 394 -2.23 9.16 26.73
N ARG A 395 -2.58 9.66 25.57
CA ARG A 395 -2.66 8.89 24.32
C ARG A 395 -2.07 9.71 23.19
N LEU A 396 -1.52 9.05 22.17
CA LEU A 396 -1.18 9.71 20.94
C LEU A 396 -2.43 9.96 20.10
N ARG A 397 -2.45 11.06 19.38
CA ARG A 397 -3.47 11.45 18.41
C ARG A 397 -2.98 11.17 16.99
N PRO A 398 -3.86 11.27 15.98
CA PRO A 398 -3.45 11.14 14.57
C PRO A 398 -2.25 12.04 14.23
N GLY A 399 -1.20 11.42 13.69
CA GLY A 399 0.03 12.10 13.28
C GLY A 399 0.90 12.64 14.42
N GLU A 400 0.59 12.32 15.69
CA GLU A 400 1.42 12.73 16.83
C GLU A 400 2.61 11.80 17.04
N MET A 401 3.72 12.42 17.45
CA MET A 401 4.93 11.76 17.92
C MET A 401 5.19 12.12 19.37
N ILE A 402 5.67 11.16 20.15
CA ILE A 402 6.27 11.38 21.46
C ILE A 402 7.69 10.82 21.47
N TYR A 403 8.62 11.51 22.08
CA TYR A 403 10.03 11.14 22.02
C TYR A 403 10.69 11.23 23.39
N CYS A 404 11.33 10.13 23.78
CA CYS A 404 12.14 10.03 24.99
C CYS A 404 13.60 10.40 24.63
N ASP A 405 13.98 11.63 24.90
CA ASP A 405 15.35 12.12 24.76
C ASP A 405 16.13 11.72 26.02
N LEU A 406 16.72 10.52 26.01
CA LEU A 406 17.42 9.98 27.16
C LEU A 406 18.75 10.68 27.38
N VAL A 407 19.34 11.29 26.34
CA VAL A 407 20.58 12.07 26.47
C VAL A 407 20.36 13.34 27.27
N ASN A 408 19.21 14.01 27.05
CA ASN A 408 18.85 15.24 27.74
C ASN A 408 17.84 15.02 28.89
N HIS A 409 17.54 13.78 29.25
CA HIS A 409 16.67 13.36 30.35
C HIS A 409 15.28 14.01 30.30
N ARG A 410 14.64 14.02 29.14
CA ARG A 410 13.35 14.66 28.96
C ARG A 410 12.41 13.91 28.02
N LEU A 411 11.12 14.10 28.24
CA LEU A 411 10.08 13.67 27.34
C LEU A 411 9.71 14.86 26.42
N VAL A 412 9.95 14.70 25.11
CA VAL A 412 9.73 15.73 24.09
C VAL A 412 8.34 15.56 23.48
N SER A 413 7.57 16.62 23.47
CA SER A 413 6.23 16.64 22.89
C SER A 413 6.24 16.68 21.36
N ASP A 414 5.11 16.34 20.74
CA ASP A 414 4.91 16.43 19.29
C ASP A 414 5.23 17.83 18.74
N ALA A 415 4.70 18.87 19.39
CA ALA A 415 4.90 20.25 18.97
C ALA A 415 6.37 20.67 19.03
N GLU A 416 7.09 20.29 20.08
CA GLU A 416 8.54 20.55 20.20
C GLU A 416 9.29 19.81 19.10
N THR A 417 9.07 18.51 18.94
CA THR A 417 9.71 17.68 17.91
C THR A 417 9.53 18.29 16.52
N LYS A 418 8.30 18.62 16.14
CA LYS A 418 8.01 19.19 14.82
C LYS A 418 8.63 20.55 14.60
N ASN A 419 8.60 21.43 15.61
CA ASN A 419 9.22 22.74 15.52
C ASN A 419 10.76 22.65 15.43
N GLU A 420 11.36 21.74 16.17
CA GLU A 420 12.81 21.51 16.17
C GLU A 420 13.24 20.98 14.79
N MET A 421 12.59 19.96 14.27
CA MET A 421 12.90 19.40 12.95
C MET A 421 12.63 20.40 11.83
N ALA A 422 11.54 21.16 11.90
CA ALA A 422 11.18 22.15 10.88
C ALA A 422 12.17 23.33 10.76
N ARG A 423 12.93 23.60 11.83
CA ARG A 423 13.92 24.68 11.88
C ARG A 423 15.35 24.21 11.65
N ARG A 424 15.59 22.93 11.52
CA ARG A 424 16.93 22.37 11.27
C ARG A 424 17.53 22.90 9.99
N MET A 425 16.71 23.04 8.95
CA MET A 425 17.08 23.67 7.67
C MET A 425 16.00 24.69 7.28
N PRO A 426 16.28 25.62 6.37
CA PRO A 426 15.32 26.67 6.02
C PRO A 426 14.27 26.17 4.99
N TYR A 427 13.59 25.04 5.29
CA TYR A 427 12.64 24.37 4.39
C TYR A 427 11.56 25.31 3.88
N ARG A 428 10.94 26.09 4.76
CA ARG A 428 9.94 27.08 4.38
C ARG A 428 10.47 28.04 3.30
N ARG A 429 11.67 28.60 3.51
CA ARG A 429 12.30 29.52 2.55
C ARG A 429 12.60 28.81 1.23
N TRP A 430 13.04 27.56 1.29
CA TRP A 430 13.30 26.78 0.09
C TRP A 430 12.02 26.56 -0.71
N VAL A 431 10.92 26.17 -0.06
CA VAL A 431 9.62 26.01 -0.69
C VAL A 431 9.09 27.33 -1.26
N GLU A 432 9.07 28.41 -0.46
CA GLU A 432 8.57 29.71 -0.90
C GLU A 432 9.36 30.29 -2.10
N LYS A 433 10.68 30.07 -2.14
CA LYS A 433 11.56 30.60 -3.20
C LYS A 433 11.56 29.75 -4.46
N ASN A 434 11.51 28.44 -4.36
CA ASN A 434 11.78 27.53 -5.47
C ASN A 434 10.52 26.86 -6.02
N LYS A 435 9.46 26.72 -5.23
CA LYS A 435 8.19 26.17 -5.70
C LYS A 435 7.61 27.07 -6.76
N ILE A 436 7.37 26.53 -7.94
CA ILE A 436 6.62 27.22 -8.98
C ILE A 436 5.16 27.16 -8.58
N SER A 437 4.71 28.27 -7.96
CA SER A 437 3.33 28.49 -7.62
C SER A 437 2.61 29.03 -8.85
N VAL A 438 2.01 28.13 -9.57
CA VAL A 438 1.17 28.51 -10.70
C VAL A 438 -0.23 28.83 -10.15
N ARG A 439 -0.30 29.84 -9.23
CA ARG A 439 -1.56 30.25 -8.63
C ARG A 439 -2.65 30.52 -9.66
N SER A 440 -2.29 31.02 -10.83
CA SER A 440 -3.22 31.27 -11.93
C SER A 440 -3.53 30.02 -12.79
N LEU A 441 -2.86 28.89 -12.61
CA LEU A 441 -3.08 27.71 -13.43
C LEU A 441 -4.27 26.85 -12.96
N PHE A 442 -4.52 26.81 -11.65
CA PHE A 442 -5.48 25.88 -11.07
C PHE A 442 -6.58 26.54 -10.23
N ASP A 443 -6.64 27.88 -10.25
CA ASP A 443 -7.58 28.63 -9.40
C ASP A 443 -8.97 28.78 -10.04
N SER A 444 -9.09 28.53 -11.34
CA SER A 444 -10.37 28.58 -12.06
C SER A 444 -10.48 27.43 -13.05
N ILE A 445 -11.60 26.72 -12.99
CA ILE A 445 -11.95 25.73 -14.00
C ILE A 445 -12.45 26.49 -15.23
N SER A 446 -11.84 26.19 -16.38
CA SER A 446 -12.31 26.71 -17.69
C SER A 446 -13.09 25.63 -18.43
N ALA A 447 -14.06 26.08 -19.21
CA ALA A 447 -14.78 25.22 -20.11
C ALA A 447 -13.89 24.83 -21.29
N SER A 448 -13.99 23.56 -21.75
CA SER A 448 -13.44 23.17 -23.05
C SER A 448 -14.16 23.86 -24.20
N ALA A 449 -13.43 24.15 -25.26
CA ALA A 449 -14.03 24.66 -26.49
C ALA A 449 -14.99 23.62 -27.09
N GLU A 450 -15.99 24.09 -27.83
CA GLU A 450 -16.84 23.24 -28.66
C GLU A 450 -15.96 22.43 -29.63
N MET A 451 -16.24 21.15 -29.73
CA MET A 451 -15.49 20.25 -30.60
C MET A 451 -16.27 19.98 -31.88
N PRO A 452 -15.73 20.35 -33.05
CA PRO A 452 -16.30 19.92 -34.32
C PRO A 452 -16.36 18.40 -34.39
N ASP A 453 -17.45 17.84 -34.93
CA ASP A 453 -17.67 16.40 -35.07
C ASP A 453 -17.54 15.63 -33.73
N LEU A 454 -18.13 16.18 -32.68
CA LEU A 454 -18.07 15.55 -31.34
C LEU A 454 -18.55 14.09 -31.36
N VAL A 455 -19.66 13.79 -32.05
CA VAL A 455 -20.22 12.43 -32.11
C VAL A 455 -19.28 11.48 -32.85
N GLY A 456 -18.66 11.88 -33.94
CA GLY A 456 -17.68 11.09 -34.67
C GLY A 456 -16.45 10.77 -33.77
N ARG A 457 -15.97 11.76 -33.03
CA ARG A 457 -14.88 11.57 -32.07
C ARG A 457 -15.30 10.65 -30.90
N GLN A 458 -16.47 10.84 -30.33
CA GLN A 458 -17.00 9.96 -29.27
C GLN A 458 -17.05 8.51 -29.75
N ARG A 459 -17.52 8.25 -30.96
CA ARG A 459 -17.53 6.90 -31.55
C ARG A 459 -16.12 6.33 -31.70
N GLN A 460 -15.17 7.11 -32.20
CA GLN A 460 -13.79 6.70 -32.38
C GLN A 460 -13.17 6.19 -31.03
N PHE A 461 -13.56 6.80 -29.93
CA PHE A 461 -13.11 6.43 -28.59
C PHE A 461 -14.10 5.51 -27.85
N GLY A 462 -15.05 4.89 -28.53
CA GLY A 462 -15.97 3.90 -27.99
C GLY A 462 -16.93 4.46 -26.93
N PHE A 463 -17.33 5.73 -27.05
CA PHE A 463 -18.43 6.27 -26.21
C PHE A 463 -19.75 5.66 -26.63
N THR A 464 -20.56 5.34 -25.64
CA THR A 464 -21.93 4.86 -25.82
C THR A 464 -22.94 5.91 -25.33
N GLN A 465 -24.21 5.74 -25.69
CA GLN A 465 -25.29 6.54 -25.11
C GLN A 465 -25.36 6.36 -23.59
N GLU A 466 -25.03 5.16 -23.11
CA GLU A 466 -25.01 4.85 -21.69
C GLU A 466 -23.91 5.63 -20.95
N ASP A 467 -22.71 5.72 -21.51
CA ASP A 467 -21.64 6.55 -20.96
C ASP A 467 -22.05 8.01 -20.80
N VAL A 468 -22.71 8.55 -21.82
CA VAL A 468 -23.16 9.95 -21.82
C VAL A 468 -24.28 10.17 -20.82
N GLU A 469 -25.33 9.33 -20.83
CA GLU A 469 -26.55 9.56 -20.07
C GLU A 469 -26.48 9.06 -18.62
N LEU A 470 -25.78 7.94 -18.37
CA LEU A 470 -25.74 7.32 -17.05
C LEU A 470 -24.47 7.64 -16.25
N ILE A 471 -23.40 8.10 -16.93
CA ILE A 471 -22.13 8.39 -16.26
C ILE A 471 -21.84 9.88 -16.31
N ILE A 472 -21.57 10.44 -17.51
CA ILE A 472 -21.10 11.82 -17.65
C ILE A 472 -22.18 12.84 -17.22
N ARG A 473 -23.42 12.68 -17.68
CA ARG A 473 -24.52 13.59 -17.35
C ARG A 473 -24.79 13.66 -15.84
N PRO A 474 -24.94 12.55 -15.08
CA PRO A 474 -25.07 12.63 -13.63
C PRO A 474 -23.89 13.26 -12.92
N MET A 475 -22.64 12.96 -13.37
CA MET A 475 -21.44 13.55 -12.79
C MET A 475 -21.43 15.07 -12.95
N MET A 476 -21.72 15.58 -14.15
CA MET A 476 -21.76 17.01 -14.39
C MET A 476 -22.88 17.73 -13.62
N LEU A 477 -24.03 17.08 -13.44
CA LEU A 477 -25.16 17.68 -12.73
C LEU A 477 -24.96 17.68 -11.22
N LYS A 478 -24.43 16.60 -10.63
CA LYS A 478 -24.39 16.36 -9.19
C LYS A 478 -23.01 16.58 -8.55
N GLY A 479 -21.93 16.58 -9.32
CA GLY A 479 -20.57 16.62 -8.79
C GLY A 479 -20.23 15.39 -7.96
N ALA A 480 -20.81 14.24 -8.29
CA ALA A 480 -20.60 12.95 -7.67
C ALA A 480 -20.82 11.83 -8.69
N GLU A 481 -20.17 10.70 -8.47
CA GLU A 481 -20.40 9.51 -9.29
C GLU A 481 -21.88 9.07 -9.25
N PRO A 482 -22.39 8.51 -10.34
CA PRO A 482 -23.72 7.92 -10.33
C PRO A 482 -23.76 6.70 -9.42
N LEU A 483 -24.84 6.58 -8.66
CA LEU A 483 -25.09 5.41 -7.81
C LEU A 483 -25.82 4.34 -8.61
N GLY A 484 -25.37 3.09 -8.48
CA GLY A 484 -26.01 1.91 -9.04
C GLY A 484 -26.31 0.87 -7.99
N SER A 485 -26.99 -0.20 -8.38
CA SER A 485 -27.12 -1.40 -7.56
C SER A 485 -25.78 -2.12 -7.41
N MET A 486 -25.63 -2.88 -6.35
CA MET A 486 -24.48 -3.76 -6.19
C MET A 486 -24.55 -4.94 -7.15
N GLY A 487 -23.38 -5.31 -7.69
CA GLY A 487 -23.26 -6.41 -8.64
C GLY A 487 -23.40 -5.97 -10.10
N ASN A 488 -22.78 -6.73 -10.97
CA ASN A 488 -22.78 -6.55 -12.41
C ASN A 488 -22.85 -7.94 -13.04
N ASP A 489 -23.85 -8.16 -13.89
CA ASP A 489 -24.10 -9.43 -14.59
C ASP A 489 -23.73 -9.37 -16.07
N ALA A 490 -23.11 -8.27 -16.52
CA ALA A 490 -22.53 -8.19 -17.85
C ALA A 490 -21.26 -9.07 -17.95
N PRO A 491 -20.90 -9.54 -19.15
CA PRO A 491 -19.73 -10.39 -19.35
C PRO A 491 -18.43 -9.63 -18.98
N LEU A 492 -17.42 -10.40 -18.60
CA LEU A 492 -16.05 -9.89 -18.53
C LEU A 492 -15.62 -9.40 -19.92
N ALA A 493 -14.70 -8.43 -19.96
CA ALA A 493 -14.24 -7.85 -21.23
C ALA A 493 -13.83 -8.90 -22.26
N VAL A 494 -13.06 -9.91 -21.85
CA VAL A 494 -12.61 -11.02 -22.72
C VAL A 494 -13.75 -11.88 -23.29
N LEU A 495 -14.93 -11.85 -22.69
CA LEU A 495 -16.13 -12.59 -23.12
C LEU A 495 -17.12 -11.69 -23.89
N SER A 496 -16.86 -10.40 -23.97
CA SER A 496 -17.73 -9.43 -24.65
C SER A 496 -17.54 -9.52 -26.17
N GLY A 497 -18.67 -9.41 -26.91
CA GLY A 497 -18.65 -9.25 -28.37
C GLY A 497 -18.53 -7.78 -28.83
N LYS A 498 -18.34 -6.83 -27.91
CA LYS A 498 -18.47 -5.39 -28.17
C LYS A 498 -17.14 -4.63 -28.30
N ALA A 499 -16.00 -5.28 -28.43
CA ALA A 499 -14.68 -4.65 -28.48
C ALA A 499 -14.48 -3.59 -27.36
N PRO A 500 -14.45 -3.99 -26.09
CA PRO A 500 -14.36 -3.08 -24.97
C PRO A 500 -13.02 -2.33 -24.93
N LEU A 501 -12.95 -1.22 -24.18
CA LEU A 501 -11.68 -0.54 -23.97
C LEU A 501 -10.75 -1.40 -23.11
N LEU A 502 -9.44 -1.24 -23.27
CA LEU A 502 -8.44 -1.98 -22.50
C LEU A 502 -8.62 -1.81 -20.98
N PHE A 503 -9.14 -0.68 -20.52
CA PHE A 503 -9.48 -0.46 -19.10
C PHE A 503 -10.41 -1.53 -18.52
N ASN A 504 -11.32 -2.07 -19.31
CA ASN A 504 -12.33 -3.02 -18.85
C ASN A 504 -11.75 -4.40 -18.50
N TYR A 505 -10.53 -4.69 -18.94
CA TYR A 505 -9.77 -5.89 -18.59
C TYR A 505 -9.10 -5.82 -17.23
N PHE A 506 -9.17 -4.66 -16.56
CA PHE A 506 -8.58 -4.48 -15.24
C PHE A 506 -9.67 -4.28 -14.18
N LYS A 507 -9.44 -4.88 -13.03
CA LYS A 507 -10.26 -4.70 -11.83
C LYS A 507 -9.40 -4.18 -10.70
N GLN A 508 -9.98 -3.36 -9.82
CA GLN A 508 -9.28 -2.94 -8.62
C GLN A 508 -8.93 -4.18 -7.80
N LEU A 509 -7.68 -4.29 -7.39
CA LEU A 509 -7.25 -5.38 -6.51
C LEU A 509 -8.02 -5.34 -5.20
N PHE A 510 -8.36 -6.52 -4.67
CA PHE A 510 -9.06 -6.59 -3.39
C PHE A 510 -8.20 -5.97 -2.27
N ALA A 511 -8.77 -5.05 -1.52
CA ALA A 511 -8.11 -4.41 -0.40
C ALA A 511 -8.13 -5.37 0.82
N GLN A 512 -6.95 -5.89 1.16
CA GLN A 512 -6.77 -6.75 2.34
C GLN A 512 -6.29 -5.91 3.52
N VAL A 513 -7.14 -5.01 4.00
CA VAL A 513 -6.83 -4.17 5.16
C VAL A 513 -7.55 -4.70 6.39
N THR A 514 -6.86 -4.79 7.51
CA THR A 514 -7.43 -5.27 8.78
C THR A 514 -8.33 -4.24 9.44
N ASN A 515 -8.19 -2.96 9.09
CA ASN A 515 -9.03 -1.89 9.59
C ASN A 515 -10.11 -1.51 8.59
N PRO A 516 -11.24 -0.94 9.05
CA PRO A 516 -12.24 -0.35 8.17
C PRO A 516 -11.61 0.70 7.25
N PRO A 517 -12.17 0.92 6.06
CA PRO A 517 -11.82 2.05 5.21
C PRO A 517 -11.92 3.38 5.95
N ILE A 518 -11.19 4.38 5.47
CA ILE A 518 -11.28 5.75 5.99
C ILE A 518 -12.72 6.24 5.81
N ASP A 519 -13.31 6.78 6.86
CA ASP A 519 -14.68 7.31 6.81
C ASP A 519 -14.75 8.60 5.96
N PRO A 520 -15.92 8.95 5.39
CA PRO A 520 -16.04 10.12 4.49
C PRO A 520 -15.66 11.46 5.12
N ILE A 521 -15.77 11.61 6.44
CA ILE A 521 -15.39 12.85 7.15
C ILE A 521 -13.87 12.94 7.25
N ARG A 522 -13.21 11.86 7.64
CA ARG A 522 -11.75 11.77 7.67
C ARG A 522 -11.13 11.90 6.29
N GLU A 523 -11.76 11.34 5.28
CA GLU A 523 -11.32 11.39 3.88
C GLU A 523 -10.99 12.84 3.46
N GLU A 524 -11.86 13.80 3.75
CA GLU A 524 -11.62 15.21 3.45
C GLU A 524 -10.48 15.84 4.27
N LEU A 525 -10.22 15.32 5.46
CA LEU A 525 -9.19 15.84 6.35
C LEU A 525 -7.81 15.28 6.05
N VAL A 526 -7.69 13.96 5.93
CA VAL A 526 -6.39 13.28 5.91
C VAL A 526 -5.89 12.95 4.52
N MET A 527 -6.77 12.86 3.52
CA MET A 527 -6.39 12.46 2.17
C MET A 527 -6.00 13.62 1.28
N SER A 528 -5.20 13.36 0.25
CA SER A 528 -4.70 14.37 -0.67
C SER A 528 -4.52 13.83 -2.08
N LEU A 529 -5.10 14.54 -3.06
CA LEU A 529 -4.88 14.34 -4.48
C LEU A 529 -3.70 15.15 -5.04
N THR A 530 -2.99 15.86 -4.17
CA THR A 530 -1.84 16.67 -4.57
C THR A 530 -0.78 15.81 -5.25
N THR A 531 -0.31 16.26 -6.41
CA THR A 531 0.80 15.67 -7.16
C THR A 531 1.80 16.74 -7.57
N TYR A 532 2.98 16.33 -8.01
CA TYR A 532 4.06 17.24 -8.38
C TYR A 532 4.63 16.86 -9.74
N ILE A 533 5.03 17.87 -10.52
CA ILE A 533 5.83 17.73 -11.74
C ILE A 533 7.20 18.37 -11.49
N GLY A 534 8.27 17.69 -11.85
CA GLY A 534 9.62 18.16 -11.74
C GLY A 534 10.59 17.04 -11.43
N ASN A 535 11.88 17.39 -11.36
CA ASN A 535 12.91 16.45 -10.98
C ASN A 535 12.84 16.18 -9.48
N HIS A 536 12.84 14.90 -9.11
CA HIS A 536 12.89 14.41 -7.75
C HIS A 536 14.25 13.75 -7.49
N PRO A 537 15.27 14.55 -7.24
CA PRO A 537 16.63 14.05 -7.15
C PRO A 537 16.84 13.15 -5.93
N ASN A 538 18.08 12.90 -5.59
CA ASN A 538 18.54 12.10 -4.48
C ASN A 538 17.83 12.40 -3.14
N ILE A 539 17.15 11.40 -2.57
CA ILE A 539 16.44 11.52 -1.31
C ILE A 539 17.35 11.47 -0.06
N LEU A 540 18.63 11.14 -0.23
CA LEU A 540 19.56 11.04 0.89
C LEU A 540 20.14 12.39 1.30
N GLU A 541 20.01 13.41 0.48
CA GLU A 541 20.49 14.76 0.74
C GLU A 541 19.32 15.76 0.77
N GLU A 542 19.56 16.91 1.38
CA GLU A 542 18.56 17.97 1.53
C GLU A 542 19.07 19.25 0.88
N THR A 543 18.49 19.62 -0.26
CA THR A 543 18.90 20.78 -1.03
C THR A 543 17.68 21.63 -1.45
N PRO A 544 17.89 22.93 -1.77
CA PRO A 544 16.81 23.79 -2.25
C PRO A 544 16.14 23.29 -3.54
N GLU A 545 16.86 22.52 -4.34
CA GLU A 545 16.43 22.02 -5.66
C GLU A 545 15.24 21.06 -5.54
N HIS A 546 15.14 20.31 -4.44
CA HIS A 546 13.99 19.44 -4.14
C HIS A 546 12.66 20.20 -4.09
N ALA A 547 12.71 21.50 -3.77
CA ALA A 547 11.52 22.33 -3.73
C ALA A 547 11.15 22.94 -5.10
N ARG A 548 11.99 22.73 -6.16
CA ARG A 548 11.76 23.28 -7.50
C ARG A 548 10.80 22.40 -8.31
N LEU A 549 9.53 22.49 -7.99
CA LEU A 549 8.47 21.64 -8.53
C LEU A 549 7.22 22.47 -8.88
N ILE A 550 6.46 21.97 -9.86
CA ILE A 550 5.11 22.43 -10.12
C ILE A 550 4.17 21.61 -9.25
N LYS A 551 3.47 22.27 -8.34
CA LYS A 551 2.46 21.64 -7.49
C LYS A 551 1.09 21.69 -8.15
N MET A 552 0.43 20.55 -8.28
CA MET A 552 -0.96 20.43 -8.77
C MET A 552 -1.85 19.93 -7.63
N ALA A 553 -2.98 20.57 -7.43
CA ALA A 553 -3.91 20.22 -6.35
C ALA A 553 -4.67 18.90 -6.64
N ARG A 554 -4.82 18.53 -7.91
CA ARG A 554 -5.56 17.37 -8.41
C ARG A 554 -4.92 16.81 -9.68
N PRO A 555 -5.18 15.53 -10.04
CA PRO A 555 -4.62 14.91 -11.23
C PRO A 555 -5.44 15.16 -12.50
N VAL A 556 -6.71 15.55 -12.40
CA VAL A 556 -7.58 15.80 -13.55
C VAL A 556 -7.48 17.28 -13.95
N ILE A 557 -7.02 17.53 -15.17
CA ILE A 557 -6.73 18.88 -15.65
C ILE A 557 -7.55 19.23 -16.91
N THR A 558 -7.93 20.52 -17.01
CA THR A 558 -8.63 21.07 -18.17
C THR A 558 -7.67 21.31 -19.35
N ASP A 559 -8.21 21.59 -20.54
CA ASP A 559 -7.43 21.94 -21.72
C ASP A 559 -6.59 23.20 -21.48
N GLU A 560 -7.15 24.19 -20.80
CA GLU A 560 -6.45 25.43 -20.48
C GLU A 560 -5.31 25.17 -19.50
N GLU A 561 -5.54 24.39 -18.43
CA GLU A 561 -4.51 24.00 -17.47
C GLU A 561 -3.37 23.25 -18.16
N LEU A 562 -3.67 22.30 -19.05
CA LEU A 562 -2.67 21.59 -19.84
C LEU A 562 -1.87 22.55 -20.75
N ASN A 563 -2.57 23.45 -21.47
CA ASN A 563 -1.89 24.41 -22.34
C ASN A 563 -0.99 25.36 -21.54
N ARG A 564 -1.42 25.82 -20.39
CA ARG A 564 -0.60 26.65 -19.49
C ARG A 564 0.62 25.89 -18.99
N LEU A 565 0.46 24.61 -18.58
CA LEU A 565 1.60 23.75 -18.20
C LEU A 565 2.61 23.60 -19.31
N CYS A 566 2.15 23.36 -20.54
CA CYS A 566 3.04 23.21 -21.71
C CYS A 566 3.74 24.51 -22.12
N ASN A 567 3.20 25.66 -21.75
CA ASN A 567 3.73 26.98 -22.11
C ASN A 567 4.44 27.70 -20.96
N ILE A 568 4.77 26.98 -19.89
CA ILE A 568 5.55 27.56 -18.78
C ILE A 568 6.89 28.06 -19.30
N ARG A 569 7.10 29.38 -19.21
CA ARG A 569 8.34 30.06 -19.67
C ARG A 569 9.46 30.04 -18.65
N GLU A 570 9.20 29.60 -17.44
CA GLU A 570 10.23 29.53 -16.40
C GLU A 570 11.25 28.47 -16.73
N ALA A 571 12.52 28.85 -16.63
CA ALA A 571 13.63 27.98 -16.96
C ALA A 571 13.59 26.67 -16.15
N GLY A 572 13.59 25.51 -16.84
CA GLY A 572 13.72 24.20 -16.23
C GLY A 572 12.52 23.27 -16.36
N PHE A 573 11.45 23.66 -17.10
CA PHE A 573 10.29 22.80 -17.37
C PHE A 573 9.91 22.72 -18.85
N PRO A 574 10.84 22.34 -19.74
CA PRO A 574 10.49 22.16 -21.15
C PRO A 574 9.49 21.02 -21.30
N SER A 575 8.52 21.22 -22.18
CA SER A 575 7.48 20.25 -22.50
C SER A 575 7.62 19.69 -23.90
N ALA A 576 7.15 18.45 -24.10
CA ALA A 576 6.99 17.86 -25.41
C ALA A 576 5.68 17.05 -25.48
N ARG A 577 5.11 16.96 -26.68
CA ARG A 577 3.95 16.13 -26.98
C ARG A 577 4.37 14.97 -27.87
N LEU A 578 3.92 13.76 -27.53
CA LEU A 578 4.05 12.56 -28.35
C LEU A 578 2.67 12.06 -28.74
N SER A 579 2.45 11.91 -30.04
CA SER A 579 1.21 11.31 -30.56
C SER A 579 1.19 9.82 -30.31
N ILE A 580 0.08 9.30 -29.75
CA ILE A 580 -0.13 7.89 -29.52
C ILE A 580 -1.11 7.33 -30.53
N GLN A 581 -0.60 6.96 -31.71
CA GLN A 581 -1.38 6.46 -32.85
C GLN A 581 -0.64 5.35 -33.58
N PHE A 582 -1.39 4.37 -34.08
CA PHE A 582 -0.86 3.28 -34.91
C PHE A 582 -1.65 3.15 -36.21
N PRO A 583 -1.12 2.50 -37.29
CA PRO A 583 -1.80 2.40 -38.56
C PRO A 583 -3.16 1.70 -38.46
N GLU A 584 -4.19 2.25 -39.10
CA GLU A 584 -5.49 1.62 -39.26
C GLU A 584 -5.34 0.32 -40.06
N GLY A 585 -6.02 -0.75 -39.64
CA GLY A 585 -5.83 -2.10 -40.19
C GLY A 585 -4.55 -2.80 -39.71
N GLY A 586 -3.73 -2.14 -38.87
CA GLY A 586 -2.53 -2.76 -38.28
C GLY A 586 -2.88 -3.90 -37.33
N ASP A 587 -2.03 -4.90 -37.30
CA ASP A 587 -2.08 -6.05 -36.38
C ASP A 587 -1.29 -5.78 -35.08
N GLY A 588 -1.16 -6.79 -34.24
CA GLY A 588 -0.39 -6.71 -33.02
C GLY A 588 1.08 -6.39 -33.23
N LYS A 589 1.66 -6.78 -34.39
CA LYS A 589 3.04 -6.43 -34.74
C LYS A 589 3.16 -4.94 -35.01
N ALA A 590 2.28 -4.37 -35.81
CA ALA A 590 2.27 -2.93 -36.08
C ALA A 590 2.05 -2.09 -34.80
N LEU A 591 1.19 -2.59 -33.90
CA LEU A 591 0.99 -1.98 -32.59
C LEU A 591 2.26 -2.06 -31.73
N ARG A 592 2.96 -3.20 -31.71
CA ARG A 592 4.23 -3.40 -30.98
C ARG A 592 5.31 -2.43 -31.48
N GLU A 593 5.54 -2.36 -32.79
CA GLU A 593 6.53 -1.47 -33.38
C GLU A 593 6.24 0.00 -33.03
N THR A 594 4.96 0.36 -33.00
CA THR A 594 4.54 1.70 -32.55
C THR A 594 4.89 1.96 -31.08
N LEU A 595 4.62 0.99 -30.19
CA LEU A 595 4.91 1.11 -28.75
C LEU A 595 6.41 1.18 -28.48
N GLU A 596 7.23 0.43 -29.19
CA GLU A 596 8.70 0.48 -29.10
C GLU A 596 9.22 1.85 -29.53
N SER A 597 8.76 2.35 -30.69
CA SER A 597 9.12 3.70 -31.17
C SER A 597 8.69 4.80 -30.20
N LEU A 598 7.50 4.66 -29.59
CA LEU A 598 7.01 5.59 -28.58
C LEU A 598 7.90 5.61 -27.34
N ALA A 599 8.31 4.44 -26.87
CA ALA A 599 9.21 4.27 -25.73
C ALA A 599 10.58 4.94 -25.98
N GLU A 600 11.19 4.65 -27.14
CA GLU A 600 12.47 5.25 -27.53
C GLU A 600 12.39 6.77 -27.64
N SER A 601 11.34 7.28 -28.27
CA SER A 601 11.09 8.71 -28.43
C SER A 601 10.94 9.41 -27.06
N ALA A 602 10.19 8.78 -26.14
CA ALA A 602 9.98 9.31 -24.79
C ALA A 602 11.31 9.38 -24.02
N VAL A 603 12.12 8.32 -24.05
CA VAL A 603 13.45 8.31 -23.42
C VAL A 603 14.38 9.36 -24.04
N GLY A 604 14.39 9.49 -25.38
CA GLY A 604 15.20 10.49 -26.07
C GLY A 604 14.84 11.92 -25.69
N LEU A 605 13.55 12.23 -25.62
CA LEU A 605 13.06 13.55 -25.22
C LEU A 605 13.43 13.89 -23.77
N VAL A 606 13.28 12.95 -22.85
CA VAL A 606 13.61 13.22 -21.43
C VAL A 606 15.12 13.38 -21.26
N ARG A 607 15.93 12.60 -21.97
CA ARG A 607 17.41 12.78 -22.01
C ARG A 607 17.81 14.15 -22.56
N SER A 608 17.07 14.68 -23.52
CA SER A 608 17.31 16.04 -24.05
C SER A 608 16.84 17.17 -23.12
N GLY A 609 16.27 16.82 -21.95
CA GLY A 609 15.93 17.78 -20.91
C GLY A 609 14.42 18.07 -20.77
N VAL A 610 13.55 17.37 -21.51
CA VAL A 610 12.10 17.50 -21.33
C VAL A 610 11.71 17.09 -19.89
N ARG A 611 10.86 17.90 -19.25
CA ARG A 611 10.37 17.70 -17.89
C ARG A 611 8.85 17.52 -17.81
N ILE A 612 8.14 17.87 -18.89
CA ILE A 612 6.69 17.63 -19.04
C ILE A 612 6.50 16.87 -20.34
N LEU A 613 6.15 15.59 -20.25
CA LEU A 613 5.88 14.74 -21.42
C LEU A 613 4.38 14.48 -21.51
N VAL A 614 3.77 14.87 -22.60
CA VAL A 614 2.36 14.68 -22.88
C VAL A 614 2.17 13.61 -23.93
N LEU A 615 1.54 12.49 -23.57
CA LEU A 615 1.06 11.50 -24.52
C LEU A 615 -0.33 11.93 -25.00
N THR A 616 -0.54 12.08 -26.30
CA THR A 616 -1.78 12.66 -26.83
C THR A 616 -2.37 11.85 -27.97
N ASP A 617 -3.67 11.59 -27.90
CA ASP A 617 -4.50 11.03 -28.97
C ASP A 617 -5.47 12.08 -29.58
N ARG A 618 -5.30 13.37 -29.25
CA ARG A 618 -6.21 14.44 -29.70
C ARG A 618 -6.23 14.61 -31.21
N ASN A 619 -5.08 14.50 -31.86
CA ASN A 619 -4.92 14.76 -33.29
C ASN A 619 -4.46 13.49 -34.02
N ILE A 620 -5.36 12.50 -34.12
CA ILE A 620 -5.09 11.28 -34.87
C ILE A 620 -5.08 11.59 -36.37
N GLY A 621 -4.02 11.18 -37.07
CA GLY A 621 -3.89 11.35 -38.51
C GLY A 621 -4.87 10.46 -39.29
N HIS A 622 -5.15 10.86 -40.55
CA HIS A 622 -5.96 10.03 -41.43
C HIS A 622 -5.28 8.68 -41.69
N GLY A 623 -6.00 7.59 -41.59
CA GLY A 623 -5.43 6.20 -41.68
C GLY A 623 -4.70 5.71 -40.44
N TYR A 624 -4.93 6.36 -39.31
CA TYR A 624 -4.41 5.94 -37.99
C TYR A 624 -5.51 5.80 -36.95
N LEU A 625 -5.26 4.92 -35.99
CA LEU A 625 -6.11 4.71 -34.81
C LEU A 625 -5.36 5.09 -33.54
N PRO A 626 -6.06 5.49 -32.46
CA PRO A 626 -5.42 5.72 -31.19
C PRO A 626 -4.86 4.41 -30.61
N VAL A 627 -3.63 4.46 -30.12
CA VAL A 627 -3.08 3.42 -29.23
C VAL A 627 -3.87 3.49 -27.91
N PRO A 628 -4.31 2.37 -27.34
CA PRO A 628 -4.94 2.37 -26.01
C PRO A 628 -4.10 3.17 -25.02
N SER A 629 -4.68 4.22 -24.43
CA SER A 629 -3.94 5.17 -23.59
C SER A 629 -3.30 4.53 -22.37
N LEU A 630 -3.93 3.51 -21.79
CA LEU A 630 -3.38 2.74 -20.68
C LEU A 630 -2.12 1.97 -21.10
N LEU A 631 -2.11 1.37 -22.27
CA LEU A 631 -0.96 0.64 -22.82
C LEU A 631 0.20 1.59 -23.09
N ALA A 632 -0.06 2.72 -23.76
CA ALA A 632 0.93 3.75 -24.01
C ALA A 632 1.52 4.32 -22.70
N CYS A 633 0.67 4.58 -21.71
CA CYS A 633 1.09 5.05 -20.39
C CYS A 633 2.05 4.06 -19.72
N SER A 634 1.68 2.77 -19.67
CA SER A 634 2.49 1.74 -19.04
C SER A 634 3.84 1.56 -19.73
N VAL A 635 3.86 1.47 -21.05
CA VAL A 635 5.08 1.31 -21.85
C VAL A 635 6.07 2.45 -21.64
N VAL A 636 5.59 3.69 -21.74
CA VAL A 636 6.43 4.88 -21.55
C VAL A 636 6.91 4.98 -20.11
N ASN A 637 6.02 4.75 -19.12
CA ASN A 637 6.40 4.76 -17.70
C ASN A 637 7.52 3.75 -17.43
N ARG A 638 7.41 2.54 -17.97
CA ARG A 638 8.39 1.47 -17.80
C ARG A 638 9.71 1.79 -18.52
N ALA A 639 9.67 2.27 -19.75
CA ALA A 639 10.87 2.62 -20.50
C ALA A 639 11.67 3.73 -19.80
N LEU A 640 10.98 4.74 -19.27
CA LEU A 640 11.60 5.80 -18.48
C LEU A 640 12.17 5.27 -17.16
N ALA A 641 11.48 4.33 -16.50
CA ALA A 641 11.97 3.69 -15.28
C ALA A 641 13.25 2.87 -15.55
N ALA A 642 13.24 2.03 -16.60
CA ALA A 642 14.40 1.23 -17.00
C ALA A 642 15.60 2.10 -17.40
N ALA A 643 15.36 3.29 -17.98
CA ALA A 643 16.40 4.26 -18.32
C ALA A 643 16.86 5.12 -17.12
N GLY A 644 16.29 4.94 -15.92
CA GLY A 644 16.57 5.78 -14.75
C GLY A 644 16.01 7.21 -14.87
N LEU A 645 15.09 7.49 -15.76
CA LEU A 645 14.60 8.84 -16.08
C LEU A 645 13.20 9.15 -15.55
N ARG A 646 12.54 8.16 -14.95
CA ARG A 646 11.13 8.31 -14.58
C ARG A 646 10.88 9.40 -13.53
N SER A 647 11.81 9.59 -12.62
CA SER A 647 11.74 10.65 -11.61
C SER A 647 11.90 12.07 -12.19
N ASP A 648 12.48 12.20 -13.37
CA ASP A 648 12.84 13.47 -13.96
C ASP A 648 11.70 14.17 -14.71
N VAL A 649 10.58 13.46 -14.94
CA VAL A 649 9.52 13.93 -15.84
C VAL A 649 8.11 13.71 -15.27
N GLY A 650 7.24 14.70 -15.47
CA GLY A 650 5.79 14.54 -15.33
C GLY A 650 5.20 13.92 -16.59
N LEU A 651 4.54 12.76 -16.47
CA LEU A 651 3.86 12.08 -17.57
C LEU A 651 2.39 12.45 -17.55
N ILE A 652 1.92 13.13 -18.59
CA ILE A 652 0.54 13.58 -18.72
C ILE A 652 -0.14 12.83 -19.87
N LEU A 653 -1.36 12.36 -19.65
CA LEU A 653 -2.20 11.77 -20.69
C LEU A 653 -3.23 12.79 -21.15
N GLU A 654 -3.17 13.21 -22.41
CA GLU A 654 -4.21 13.95 -23.10
C GLU A 654 -4.98 12.96 -23.96
N THR A 655 -6.12 12.44 -23.43
CA THR A 655 -6.79 11.29 -24.04
C THR A 655 -8.28 11.42 -24.15
N GLY A 656 -8.84 10.93 -25.27
CA GLY A 656 -10.26 10.79 -25.50
C GLY A 656 -10.90 9.58 -24.83
N GLU A 657 -10.12 8.60 -24.35
CA GLU A 657 -10.67 7.38 -23.76
C GLU A 657 -11.18 7.57 -22.32
N ALA A 658 -10.50 8.39 -21.51
CA ALA A 658 -10.81 8.52 -20.09
C ALA A 658 -12.11 9.30 -19.84
N ARG A 659 -13.08 8.69 -19.14
CA ARG A 659 -14.39 9.28 -18.88
C ARG A 659 -15.04 8.91 -17.55
N GLU A 660 -14.65 7.81 -16.92
CA GLU A 660 -15.14 7.38 -15.63
C GLU A 660 -13.98 7.13 -14.63
N THR A 661 -14.26 7.15 -13.35
CA THR A 661 -13.27 7.13 -12.26
C THR A 661 -12.23 6.02 -12.40
N MET A 662 -12.65 4.82 -12.81
CA MET A 662 -11.75 3.68 -12.95
C MET A 662 -10.66 3.91 -14.02
N HIS A 663 -10.98 4.62 -15.10
CA HIS A 663 -10.00 4.96 -16.14
C HIS A 663 -8.88 5.84 -15.58
N PHE A 664 -9.23 6.85 -14.77
CA PHE A 664 -8.24 7.71 -14.12
C PHE A 664 -7.43 6.95 -13.09
N ALA A 665 -8.08 6.11 -12.28
CA ALA A 665 -7.38 5.28 -11.30
C ALA A 665 -6.33 4.38 -11.97
N LEU A 666 -6.66 3.75 -13.11
CA LEU A 666 -5.74 2.93 -13.89
C LEU A 666 -4.59 3.74 -14.45
N LEU A 667 -4.85 4.85 -15.14
CA LEU A 667 -3.79 5.68 -15.71
C LEU A 667 -2.82 6.17 -14.63
N LEU A 668 -3.33 6.64 -13.48
CA LEU A 668 -2.51 7.06 -12.36
C LEU A 668 -1.75 5.88 -11.73
N GLY A 669 -2.43 4.75 -11.54
CA GLY A 669 -1.83 3.53 -10.99
C GLY A 669 -0.73 2.93 -11.87
N PHE A 670 -0.77 3.16 -13.18
CA PHE A 670 0.28 2.78 -14.12
C PHE A 670 1.25 3.93 -14.47
N GLY A 671 1.20 5.04 -13.74
CA GLY A 671 2.29 6.00 -13.72
C GLY A 671 1.97 7.40 -14.23
N ALA A 672 0.78 7.70 -14.74
CA ALA A 672 0.41 9.05 -15.11
C ALA A 672 0.53 10.01 -13.92
N THR A 673 1.01 11.22 -14.18
CA THR A 673 1.07 12.30 -13.19
C THR A 673 -0.23 13.11 -13.20
N ALA A 674 -0.81 13.30 -14.39
CA ALA A 674 -2.07 13.96 -14.60
C ALA A 674 -2.76 13.45 -15.87
N VAL A 675 -4.06 13.68 -15.98
CA VAL A 675 -4.89 13.28 -17.11
C VAL A 675 -5.74 14.46 -17.56
N ASN A 676 -5.69 14.77 -18.85
CA ASN A 676 -6.61 15.68 -19.50
C ASN A 676 -7.63 14.86 -20.32
N PRO A 677 -8.86 14.67 -19.81
CA PRO A 677 -9.90 13.92 -20.51
C PRO A 677 -10.65 14.83 -21.50
N TYR A 678 -9.94 15.33 -22.52
CA TYR A 678 -10.43 16.38 -23.40
C TYR A 678 -11.80 16.07 -24.03
N LEU A 679 -12.04 14.81 -24.41
CA LEU A 679 -13.28 14.42 -25.09
C LEU A 679 -14.47 14.34 -24.10
N ALA A 680 -14.22 13.85 -22.88
CA ALA A 680 -15.23 13.88 -21.83
C ALA A 680 -15.58 15.31 -21.43
N LEU A 681 -14.60 16.22 -21.34
CA LEU A 681 -14.84 17.64 -21.09
C LEU A 681 -15.60 18.33 -22.24
N ALA A 682 -15.28 18.01 -23.49
CA ALA A 682 -16.04 18.48 -24.64
C ALA A 682 -17.48 17.95 -24.65
N THR A 683 -17.68 16.71 -24.23
CA THR A 683 -19.01 16.12 -24.03
C THR A 683 -19.80 16.87 -22.96
N VAL A 684 -19.18 17.16 -21.81
CA VAL A 684 -19.78 17.98 -20.73
C VAL A 684 -20.16 19.36 -21.27
N THR A 685 -19.29 20.01 -22.05
CA THR A 685 -19.58 21.32 -22.68
C THR A 685 -20.80 21.23 -23.57
N SER A 686 -20.88 20.20 -24.43
CA SER A 686 -22.05 20.00 -25.31
C SER A 686 -23.33 19.72 -24.54
N LEU A 687 -23.28 18.97 -23.46
CA LEU A 687 -24.45 18.67 -22.63
C LEU A 687 -24.93 19.85 -21.78
N ALA A 688 -24.06 20.80 -21.49
CA ALA A 688 -24.38 22.02 -20.74
C ALA A 688 -24.76 23.21 -21.61
N ALA A 689 -24.54 23.14 -22.92
CA ALA A 689 -24.85 24.24 -23.87
C ALA A 689 -26.34 24.54 -24.06
N PRO A 690 -27.29 23.56 -24.00
CA PRO A 690 -28.71 23.84 -24.12
C PRO A 690 -29.24 24.79 -23.03
N GLN A 691 -30.16 25.71 -23.40
CA GLN A 691 -30.70 26.70 -22.47
C GLN A 691 -31.51 26.13 -21.30
N ASP A 692 -31.99 24.90 -21.41
CA ASP A 692 -32.71 24.17 -20.37
C ASP A 692 -31.78 23.43 -19.38
N CYS A 693 -30.48 23.45 -19.62
CA CYS A 693 -29.53 22.93 -18.67
C CYS A 693 -29.47 23.85 -17.43
N PRO A 694 -29.60 23.30 -16.19
CA PRO A 694 -29.61 24.10 -14.98
C PRO A 694 -28.23 24.68 -14.60
N LEU A 695 -27.17 24.29 -15.31
CA LEU A 695 -25.77 24.65 -15.01
C LEU A 695 -25.12 25.33 -16.21
N ASP A 696 -24.30 26.33 -15.95
CA ASP A 696 -23.35 26.82 -16.94
C ASP A 696 -22.21 25.81 -17.19
N VAL A 697 -21.52 25.94 -18.31
CA VAL A 697 -20.49 25.02 -18.77
C VAL A 697 -19.33 24.93 -17.78
N VAL A 698 -18.94 26.03 -17.12
CA VAL A 698 -17.84 26.07 -16.17
C VAL A 698 -18.20 25.25 -14.92
N LYS A 699 -19.39 25.44 -14.39
CA LYS A 699 -19.90 24.69 -13.25
C LYS A 699 -20.08 23.21 -13.57
N ALA A 700 -20.59 22.90 -14.75
CA ALA A 700 -20.76 21.53 -15.23
C ALA A 700 -19.40 20.80 -15.33
N SER A 701 -18.41 21.44 -15.94
CA SER A 701 -17.04 20.92 -16.02
C SER A 701 -16.43 20.73 -14.64
N GLY A 702 -16.63 21.70 -13.74
CA GLY A 702 -16.18 21.62 -12.34
C GLY A 702 -16.81 20.47 -11.58
N ASN A 703 -18.10 20.25 -11.75
CA ASN A 703 -18.81 19.14 -11.14
C ASN A 703 -18.29 17.80 -11.66
N TYR A 704 -18.07 17.66 -12.97
CA TYR A 704 -17.53 16.43 -13.55
C TYR A 704 -16.14 16.11 -12.98
N ILE A 705 -15.24 17.08 -12.94
CA ILE A 705 -13.91 16.91 -12.35
C ILE A 705 -14.02 16.53 -10.86
N ASN A 706 -14.87 17.23 -10.12
CA ASN A 706 -15.09 16.94 -8.69
C ASN A 706 -15.67 15.54 -8.46
N ALA A 707 -16.51 15.03 -9.36
CA ALA A 707 -17.02 13.65 -9.28
C ALA A 707 -15.87 12.63 -9.41
N ILE A 708 -14.97 12.83 -10.37
CA ILE A 708 -13.78 11.99 -10.55
C ILE A 708 -12.86 12.10 -9.33
N ASP A 709 -12.58 13.30 -8.86
CA ASP A 709 -11.71 13.52 -7.68
C ASP A 709 -12.27 12.79 -6.44
N LYS A 710 -13.56 12.88 -6.17
CA LYS A 710 -14.23 12.14 -5.09
C LYS A 710 -14.18 10.63 -5.30
N GLY A 711 -14.35 10.17 -6.54
CA GLY A 711 -14.23 8.75 -6.88
C GLY A 711 -12.83 8.21 -6.63
N LEU A 712 -11.79 8.95 -7.01
CA LEU A 712 -10.39 8.61 -6.72
C LEU A 712 -10.12 8.55 -5.21
N LEU A 713 -10.58 9.55 -4.46
CA LEU A 713 -10.48 9.53 -3.00
C LEU A 713 -11.17 8.29 -2.40
N LYS A 714 -12.33 7.90 -2.93
CA LYS A 714 -13.04 6.71 -2.48
C LYS A 714 -12.28 5.41 -2.76
N ILE A 715 -11.67 5.27 -3.93
CA ILE A 715 -10.81 4.13 -4.27
C ILE A 715 -9.62 4.09 -3.31
N MET A 716 -8.91 5.20 -3.14
CA MET A 716 -7.76 5.30 -2.25
C MET A 716 -8.15 5.02 -0.79
N SER A 717 -9.29 5.54 -0.34
CA SER A 717 -9.84 5.29 1.00
C SER A 717 -10.07 3.81 1.26
N LYS A 718 -10.65 3.08 0.31
CA LYS A 718 -10.85 1.62 0.42
C LYS A 718 -9.54 0.84 0.46
N MET A 719 -8.50 1.35 -0.21
CA MET A 719 -7.17 0.76 -0.19
C MET A 719 -6.35 1.17 1.03
N GLY A 720 -6.85 2.09 1.86
CA GLY A 720 -6.14 2.62 3.02
C GLY A 720 -4.92 3.47 2.64
N ILE A 721 -4.94 4.15 1.48
CA ILE A 721 -3.87 4.98 0.95
C ILE A 721 -4.31 6.43 1.00
N SER A 722 -3.62 7.28 1.75
CA SER A 722 -4.05 8.65 2.01
C SER A 722 -3.57 9.67 0.98
N THR A 723 -2.55 9.37 0.18
CA THR A 723 -2.02 10.32 -0.81
C THR A 723 -1.98 9.75 -2.21
N LEU A 724 -2.31 10.58 -3.19
CA LEU A 724 -2.21 10.20 -4.60
C LEU A 724 -0.77 9.83 -5.00
N ARG A 725 0.23 10.45 -4.38
CA ARG A 725 1.64 10.11 -4.65
C ARG A 725 1.98 8.66 -4.33
N SER A 726 1.43 8.14 -3.25
CA SER A 726 1.62 6.73 -2.86
C SER A 726 0.77 5.77 -3.69
N TYR A 727 -0.36 6.26 -4.24
CA TYR A 727 -1.20 5.48 -5.16
C TYR A 727 -0.63 5.42 -6.58
N ARG A 728 0.03 6.49 -7.03
CA ARG A 728 0.63 6.56 -8.36
C ARG A 728 1.72 5.51 -8.51
N SER A 729 1.73 4.82 -9.65
CA SER A 729 2.63 3.71 -9.96
C SER A 729 2.50 2.49 -9.02
N SER A 730 1.44 2.41 -8.21
CA SER A 730 1.23 1.29 -7.30
C SER A 730 0.76 0.01 -8.00
N GLN A 731 0.14 0.12 -9.18
CA GLN A 731 -0.37 -1.01 -9.98
C GLN A 731 -1.29 -1.94 -9.15
N LEU A 732 -2.13 -1.38 -8.28
CA LEU A 732 -3.03 -2.13 -7.41
C LEU A 732 -4.26 -2.65 -8.17
N PHE A 733 -4.02 -3.38 -9.24
CA PHE A 733 -5.05 -3.94 -10.13
C PHE A 733 -4.78 -5.40 -10.42
N GLU A 734 -5.84 -6.11 -10.80
CA GLU A 734 -5.80 -7.43 -11.38
C GLU A 734 -6.25 -7.36 -12.83
N ALA A 735 -5.48 -7.94 -13.74
CA ALA A 735 -5.86 -8.12 -15.12
C ALA A 735 -6.68 -9.42 -15.26
N VAL A 736 -7.79 -9.35 -15.97
CA VAL A 736 -8.69 -10.50 -16.20
C VAL A 736 -8.92 -10.64 -17.70
N GLY A 737 -8.44 -11.74 -18.28
CA GLY A 737 -8.61 -12.01 -19.69
C GLY A 737 -7.52 -11.43 -20.59
N LEU A 738 -6.36 -11.08 -20.04
CA LEU A 738 -5.16 -10.71 -20.78
C LEU A 738 -4.09 -11.81 -20.66
N SER A 739 -3.40 -12.11 -21.74
CA SER A 739 -2.38 -13.15 -21.76
C SER A 739 -1.23 -12.81 -20.81
N ARG A 740 -0.55 -13.85 -20.33
CA ARG A 740 0.58 -13.67 -19.43
C ARG A 740 1.73 -12.95 -20.11
N GLU A 741 1.99 -13.27 -21.38
CA GLU A 741 3.03 -12.62 -22.18
C GLU A 741 2.79 -11.12 -22.29
N LEU A 742 1.55 -10.70 -22.53
CA LEU A 742 1.18 -9.30 -22.59
C LEU A 742 1.36 -8.62 -21.25
N ILE A 743 0.99 -9.28 -20.15
CA ILE A 743 1.14 -8.73 -18.80
C ILE A 743 2.62 -8.60 -18.42
N ASP A 744 3.41 -9.64 -18.64
CA ASP A 744 4.84 -9.64 -18.29
C ASP A 744 5.62 -8.58 -19.10
N GLU A 745 5.22 -8.35 -20.35
CA GLU A 745 5.86 -7.37 -21.22
C GLU A 745 5.40 -5.94 -20.97
N PHE A 746 4.09 -5.69 -20.83
CA PHE A 746 3.56 -4.32 -20.82
C PHE A 746 3.07 -3.85 -19.44
N PHE A 747 2.72 -4.77 -18.56
CA PHE A 747 2.20 -4.50 -17.23
C PHE A 747 2.89 -5.33 -16.13
N PRO A 748 4.23 -5.41 -16.13
CA PRO A 748 4.97 -6.32 -15.25
C PRO A 748 4.57 -6.12 -13.78
N GLY A 749 4.46 -7.24 -13.06
CA GLY A 749 4.06 -7.23 -11.65
C GLY A 749 2.56 -7.08 -11.42
N THR A 750 1.73 -6.90 -12.44
CA THR A 750 0.27 -6.91 -12.31
C THR A 750 -0.23 -8.33 -12.12
N VAL A 751 -1.14 -8.52 -11.16
CA VAL A 751 -1.76 -9.82 -10.90
C VAL A 751 -2.61 -10.23 -12.10
N SER A 752 -2.39 -11.44 -12.63
CA SER A 752 -3.23 -12.05 -13.67
C SER A 752 -3.44 -13.52 -13.34
N ARG A 753 -4.67 -13.90 -13.00
CA ARG A 753 -5.05 -15.28 -12.67
C ARG A 753 -5.78 -15.96 -13.81
N VAL A 754 -6.36 -15.16 -14.70
CA VAL A 754 -7.12 -15.63 -15.87
C VAL A 754 -6.47 -15.02 -17.10
N GLY A 755 -5.80 -15.82 -17.88
CA GLY A 755 -5.24 -15.45 -19.17
C GLY A 755 -6.31 -15.12 -20.20
N GLY A 756 -5.91 -14.77 -21.39
CA GLY A 756 -6.83 -14.42 -22.47
C GLY A 756 -6.12 -13.84 -23.67
N ILE A 757 -6.57 -12.67 -24.13
CA ILE A 757 -6.13 -12.03 -25.36
C ILE A 757 -4.71 -11.47 -25.28
N GLY A 758 -4.06 -11.42 -26.40
CA GLY A 758 -2.76 -10.82 -26.62
C GLY A 758 -2.83 -9.47 -27.35
N LEU A 759 -1.69 -9.05 -27.88
CA LEU A 759 -1.57 -7.77 -28.58
C LEU A 759 -2.31 -7.76 -29.93
N ASP A 760 -2.41 -8.90 -30.60
CA ASP A 760 -3.14 -9.03 -31.86
C ASP A 760 -4.63 -8.76 -31.69
N GLU A 761 -5.23 -9.31 -30.63
CA GLU A 761 -6.65 -9.11 -30.35
C GLU A 761 -6.90 -7.68 -29.86
N ILE A 762 -5.99 -7.04 -29.10
CA ILE A 762 -6.10 -5.63 -28.75
C ILE A 762 -6.09 -4.76 -30.00
N ALA A 763 -5.21 -5.02 -30.97
CA ALA A 763 -5.19 -4.30 -32.24
C ALA A 763 -6.48 -4.54 -33.02
N ALA A 764 -6.98 -5.80 -33.04
CA ALA A 764 -8.24 -6.16 -33.68
C ALA A 764 -9.44 -5.45 -33.04
N GLU A 765 -9.51 -5.33 -31.71
CA GLU A 765 -10.56 -4.56 -31.01
C GLU A 765 -10.52 -3.07 -31.37
N CYS A 766 -9.34 -2.48 -31.51
CA CYS A 766 -9.20 -1.10 -31.96
C CYS A 766 -9.75 -0.92 -33.39
N ASN A 767 -9.40 -1.83 -34.30
CA ASN A 767 -9.90 -1.86 -35.68
C ASN A 767 -11.41 -2.12 -35.73
N GLN A 768 -11.93 -3.02 -34.90
CA GLN A 768 -13.37 -3.32 -34.82
C GLN A 768 -14.16 -2.08 -34.35
N ARG A 769 -13.69 -1.34 -33.35
CA ARG A 769 -14.30 -0.08 -32.91
C ARG A 769 -14.34 0.95 -34.05
N ALA A 770 -13.25 1.07 -34.81
CA ALA A 770 -13.19 1.97 -35.96
C ALA A 770 -14.20 1.59 -37.06
N ALA A 771 -14.29 0.28 -37.38
CA ALA A 771 -15.24 -0.23 -38.37
C ALA A 771 -16.72 -0.03 -37.95
N GLN A 772 -17.04 -0.33 -36.69
CA GLN A 772 -18.38 -0.12 -36.12
C GLN A 772 -18.81 1.35 -36.17
N ASN A 773 -17.85 2.27 -36.09
CA ASN A 773 -18.11 3.71 -36.24
C ASN A 773 -18.65 4.10 -37.62
N ALA A 774 -18.19 3.42 -38.66
CA ALA A 774 -18.65 3.66 -40.03
C ALA A 774 -20.12 3.21 -40.23
N GLU A 775 -20.59 2.21 -39.50
CA GLU A 775 -21.93 1.63 -39.63
C GLU A 775 -23.04 2.39 -38.90
N HIS A 776 -22.75 3.08 -37.78
CA HIS A 776 -23.75 3.67 -36.90
C HIS A 776 -24.25 5.09 -37.34
N GLY A 777 -23.76 5.66 -38.43
CA GLY A 777 -24.15 7.01 -38.89
C GLY A 777 -23.85 8.08 -37.81
N ASP A 778 -24.80 8.97 -37.53
CA ASP A 778 -24.64 10.06 -36.55
C ASP A 778 -25.06 9.73 -35.12
N LYS A 779 -25.12 8.43 -34.76
CA LYS A 779 -25.58 7.99 -33.42
C LYS A 779 -24.54 7.20 -32.72
N LEU A 780 -24.51 7.33 -31.39
CA LEU A 780 -23.70 6.47 -30.51
C LEU A 780 -24.37 5.09 -30.36
N ASP A 781 -23.56 4.04 -30.15
CA ASP A 781 -24.05 2.73 -29.73
C ASP A 781 -24.86 2.85 -28.43
N ALA A 782 -25.87 1.98 -28.26
CA ALA A 782 -26.72 2.04 -27.10
C ALA A 782 -26.00 1.73 -25.78
N GLY A 783 -24.89 1.00 -25.83
CA GLY A 783 -24.15 0.51 -24.65
C GLY A 783 -24.79 -0.75 -24.09
N GLY A 784 -25.37 -0.64 -22.91
CA GLY A 784 -26.03 -1.75 -22.26
C GLY A 784 -25.13 -2.51 -21.28
N GLN A 785 -24.05 -1.93 -20.84
CA GLN A 785 -23.16 -2.53 -19.83
C GLN A 785 -23.75 -2.40 -18.42
N TYR A 786 -24.39 -1.30 -18.11
CA TYR A 786 -24.98 -1.05 -16.78
C TYR A 786 -26.45 -1.46 -16.69
N LYS A 787 -27.16 -1.35 -17.79
CA LYS A 787 -28.58 -1.74 -17.90
C LYS A 787 -28.80 -2.49 -19.19
N TYR A 788 -29.50 -3.63 -19.11
CA TYR A 788 -29.89 -4.36 -20.32
C TYR A 788 -30.52 -3.44 -21.37
N LYS A 789 -30.02 -3.51 -22.59
CA LYS A 789 -30.57 -2.86 -23.77
C LYS A 789 -30.61 -3.85 -24.94
N LYS A 790 -31.70 -3.82 -25.70
CA LYS A 790 -31.80 -4.64 -26.92
C LYS A 790 -30.71 -4.24 -27.92
N GLY A 791 -29.88 -5.20 -28.32
CA GLY A 791 -28.74 -4.95 -29.20
C GLY A 791 -27.48 -4.40 -28.48
N GLY A 792 -27.57 -4.17 -27.17
CA GLY A 792 -26.43 -3.81 -26.33
C GLY A 792 -25.63 -5.02 -25.84
N GLU A 793 -24.95 -4.85 -24.71
CA GLU A 793 -24.18 -5.93 -24.09
C GLU A 793 -25.10 -7.05 -23.55
N ASN A 794 -24.57 -8.26 -23.48
CA ASN A 794 -25.28 -9.40 -22.92
C ASN A 794 -25.39 -9.28 -21.39
N HIS A 795 -26.47 -9.82 -20.83
CA HIS A 795 -26.69 -9.89 -19.39
C HIS A 795 -27.12 -11.28 -18.97
N LEU A 796 -26.60 -11.78 -17.87
CA LEU A 796 -27.01 -13.02 -17.25
C LEU A 796 -28.51 -12.98 -16.90
N TRP A 797 -28.95 -11.87 -16.31
CA TRP A 797 -30.34 -11.58 -15.97
C TRP A 797 -30.93 -10.61 -17.00
N ASN A 798 -31.45 -11.16 -18.06
CA ASN A 798 -32.11 -10.42 -19.11
C ASN A 798 -33.65 -10.58 -19.04
N PRO A 799 -34.46 -9.84 -19.83
CA PRO A 799 -35.91 -9.98 -19.81
C PRO A 799 -36.44 -11.39 -20.00
N GLN A 800 -35.75 -12.23 -20.82
CA GLN A 800 -36.17 -13.60 -21.08
C GLN A 800 -35.96 -14.49 -19.87
N THR A 801 -34.77 -14.41 -19.21
CA THR A 801 -34.51 -15.17 -17.99
C THR A 801 -35.44 -14.77 -16.86
N LEU A 802 -35.63 -13.44 -16.65
CA LEU A 802 -36.51 -12.95 -15.60
C LEU A 802 -37.99 -13.36 -15.83
N GLN A 803 -38.45 -13.28 -17.07
CA GLN A 803 -39.85 -13.65 -17.40
C GLN A 803 -40.07 -15.14 -17.23
N ALA A 804 -39.17 -16.00 -17.72
CA ALA A 804 -39.29 -17.44 -17.56
C ALA A 804 -39.23 -17.85 -16.09
N PHE A 805 -38.28 -17.28 -15.31
CA PHE A 805 -38.15 -17.55 -13.87
C PHE A 805 -39.41 -17.13 -13.10
N ARG A 806 -39.88 -15.89 -13.32
CA ARG A 806 -41.09 -15.39 -12.65
C ARG A 806 -42.34 -16.23 -12.98
N ALA A 807 -42.51 -16.64 -14.23
CA ALA A 807 -43.60 -17.46 -14.64
C ALA A 807 -43.52 -18.85 -13.98
N ALA A 808 -42.36 -19.47 -13.95
CA ALA A 808 -42.14 -20.75 -13.29
C ALA A 808 -42.51 -20.70 -11.79
N VAL A 809 -42.03 -19.66 -11.07
CA VAL A 809 -42.26 -19.54 -9.63
C VAL A 809 -43.70 -19.19 -9.31
N ARG A 810 -44.33 -18.26 -10.06
CA ARG A 810 -45.75 -17.85 -9.78
C ARG A 810 -46.75 -18.93 -10.07
N ASP A 811 -46.53 -19.65 -11.15
CA ASP A 811 -47.45 -20.70 -11.59
C ASP A 811 -47.11 -22.07 -11.00
N ASN A 812 -46.00 -22.16 -10.25
CA ASN A 812 -45.42 -23.42 -9.74
C ASN A 812 -45.32 -24.47 -10.85
N ASP A 813 -44.82 -24.04 -12.03
CA ASP A 813 -44.77 -24.82 -13.27
C ASP A 813 -43.33 -25.30 -13.52
N GLU A 814 -43.13 -26.60 -13.32
CA GLU A 814 -41.85 -27.26 -13.55
C GLU A 814 -41.37 -27.15 -15.00
N ARG A 815 -42.27 -27.17 -15.98
CA ARG A 815 -41.86 -27.02 -17.39
C ARG A 815 -41.27 -25.65 -17.66
N LYS A 816 -41.88 -24.59 -17.15
CA LYS A 816 -41.35 -23.23 -17.27
C LYS A 816 -40.03 -23.08 -16.52
N TYR A 817 -39.88 -23.78 -15.40
CA TYR A 817 -38.60 -23.82 -14.70
C TYR A 817 -37.50 -24.52 -15.52
N ARG A 818 -37.82 -25.61 -16.19
CA ARG A 818 -36.90 -26.30 -17.10
C ARG A 818 -36.50 -25.40 -18.28
N GLU A 819 -37.46 -24.67 -18.86
CA GLU A 819 -37.17 -23.68 -19.91
C GLU A 819 -36.20 -22.60 -19.41
N PHE A 820 -36.40 -22.10 -18.18
CA PHE A 820 -35.49 -21.15 -17.53
C PHE A 820 -34.08 -21.77 -17.30
N ALA A 821 -34.03 -22.98 -16.77
CA ALA A 821 -32.81 -23.71 -16.49
C ALA A 821 -32.01 -23.98 -17.78
N ASP A 822 -32.67 -24.48 -18.84
CA ASP A 822 -32.08 -24.75 -20.13
C ASP A 822 -31.51 -23.47 -20.77
N TYR A 823 -32.24 -22.35 -20.67
CA TYR A 823 -31.77 -21.08 -21.16
C TYR A 823 -30.56 -20.59 -20.36
N SER A 824 -30.62 -20.66 -19.05
CA SER A 824 -29.50 -20.26 -18.17
C SER A 824 -28.27 -21.14 -18.36
N ASN A 825 -28.44 -22.45 -18.52
CA ASN A 825 -27.33 -23.38 -18.76
C ASN A 825 -26.68 -23.21 -20.15
N ARG A 826 -27.44 -22.73 -21.14
CA ARG A 826 -26.91 -22.41 -22.48
C ARG A 826 -26.18 -21.07 -22.54
N GLN A 827 -26.04 -20.34 -21.43
CA GLN A 827 -25.37 -19.04 -21.42
C GLN A 827 -23.88 -19.10 -21.76
N ALA A 828 -23.24 -20.26 -21.71
CA ALA A 828 -21.92 -20.46 -22.29
C ALA A 828 -21.85 -20.01 -23.76
N GLN A 829 -22.92 -20.23 -24.54
CA GLN A 829 -23.03 -19.78 -25.93
C GLN A 829 -23.10 -18.24 -26.05
N HIS A 830 -23.54 -17.58 -25.00
CA HIS A 830 -23.61 -16.12 -24.92
C HIS A 830 -22.39 -15.50 -24.23
N LEU A 831 -21.44 -16.32 -23.81
CA LEU A 831 -20.18 -15.93 -23.18
C LEU A 831 -20.34 -14.95 -21.99
N CYS A 832 -21.41 -15.09 -21.19
CA CYS A 832 -21.65 -14.17 -20.07
C CYS A 832 -20.82 -14.46 -18.83
N THR A 833 -20.39 -15.70 -18.60
CA THR A 833 -19.62 -16.09 -17.41
C THR A 833 -18.52 -17.11 -17.75
N LEU A 834 -17.42 -17.10 -17.00
CA LEU A 834 -16.37 -18.12 -17.10
C LEU A 834 -16.91 -19.51 -16.76
N ARG A 835 -17.85 -19.60 -15.82
CA ARG A 835 -18.51 -20.86 -15.44
C ARG A 835 -19.20 -21.53 -16.63
N GLY A 836 -19.78 -20.73 -17.52
CA GLY A 836 -20.44 -21.22 -18.71
C GLY A 836 -19.51 -21.91 -19.74
N LEU A 837 -18.21 -21.73 -19.60
CA LEU A 837 -17.18 -22.35 -20.44
C LEU A 837 -16.69 -23.70 -19.89
N PHE A 838 -17.09 -24.08 -18.67
CA PHE A 838 -16.67 -25.34 -18.08
C PHE A 838 -17.51 -26.49 -18.62
N GLU A 839 -16.85 -27.59 -18.87
CA GLU A 839 -17.44 -28.86 -19.24
C GLU A 839 -17.05 -29.93 -18.23
N PHE A 840 -17.95 -30.90 -18.01
CA PHE A 840 -17.61 -32.04 -17.16
C PHE A 840 -16.58 -32.93 -17.87
N ALA A 841 -15.55 -33.35 -17.13
CA ALA A 841 -14.62 -34.35 -17.64
C ALA A 841 -15.41 -35.66 -17.90
N PRO A 842 -15.17 -36.33 -19.07
CA PRO A 842 -15.75 -37.62 -19.31
C PRO A 842 -15.38 -38.60 -18.21
N ALA A 843 -16.37 -39.32 -17.69
CA ALA A 843 -16.19 -40.37 -16.70
C ALA A 843 -17.09 -41.56 -17.00
N ASP A 844 -16.69 -42.74 -16.56
CA ASP A 844 -17.50 -43.93 -16.64
C ASP A 844 -18.71 -43.81 -15.73
N ALA A 845 -19.86 -44.36 -16.18
CA ALA A 845 -21.07 -44.35 -15.36
C ALA A 845 -20.89 -45.28 -14.15
N ILE A 846 -21.30 -44.78 -12.97
CA ILE A 846 -21.34 -45.58 -11.74
C ILE A 846 -22.75 -46.11 -11.50
N PRO A 847 -22.94 -47.23 -10.77
CA PRO A 847 -24.25 -47.72 -10.34
C PRO A 847 -25.03 -46.65 -9.57
N LEU A 848 -26.35 -46.63 -9.72
CA LEU A 848 -27.19 -45.62 -9.09
C LEU A 848 -27.12 -45.63 -7.55
N GLU A 849 -26.90 -46.80 -6.99
CA GLU A 849 -26.71 -46.97 -5.52
C GLU A 849 -25.42 -46.40 -4.99
N GLU A 850 -24.43 -46.16 -5.85
CA GLU A 850 -23.18 -45.49 -5.50
C GLU A 850 -23.23 -43.97 -5.71
N VAL A 851 -24.29 -43.47 -6.36
CA VAL A 851 -24.51 -42.04 -6.53
C VAL A 851 -24.89 -41.41 -5.20
N GLU A 852 -24.24 -40.33 -4.85
CA GLU A 852 -24.54 -39.61 -3.63
C GLU A 852 -26.01 -39.16 -3.56
N SER A 853 -26.66 -39.36 -2.43
CA SER A 853 -28.09 -38.97 -2.26
C SER A 853 -28.25 -37.45 -2.30
N VAL A 854 -29.43 -36.99 -2.75
CA VAL A 854 -29.80 -35.56 -2.77
C VAL A 854 -29.63 -34.92 -1.40
N ASP A 855 -30.03 -35.61 -0.34
CA ASP A 855 -29.92 -35.11 1.03
C ASP A 855 -28.48 -34.89 1.45
N SER A 856 -27.55 -35.75 1.03
CA SER A 856 -26.13 -35.57 1.29
C SER A 856 -25.57 -34.39 0.51
N ILE A 857 -25.94 -34.21 -0.76
CA ILE A 857 -25.56 -33.10 -1.61
C ILE A 857 -26.06 -31.79 -1.02
N LEU A 858 -27.32 -31.70 -0.63
CA LEU A 858 -27.91 -30.50 -0.05
C LEU A 858 -27.19 -30.03 1.21
N ARG A 859 -26.66 -30.94 2.03
CA ARG A 859 -25.90 -30.59 3.24
C ARG A 859 -24.61 -29.83 2.99
N ARG A 860 -24.09 -29.82 1.76
CA ARG A 860 -22.91 -29.06 1.37
C ARG A 860 -23.21 -27.65 0.88
N PHE A 861 -24.46 -27.36 0.57
CA PHE A 861 -24.86 -26.00 0.24
C PHE A 861 -25.07 -25.18 1.50
N VAL A 862 -24.64 -23.92 1.47
CA VAL A 862 -24.77 -22.98 2.58
C VAL A 862 -25.37 -21.67 2.07
N SER A 863 -26.11 -21.00 2.92
CA SER A 863 -26.53 -19.61 2.68
C SER A 863 -25.55 -18.66 3.35
N GLY A 864 -25.33 -17.48 2.75
CA GLY A 864 -24.57 -16.42 3.40
C GLY A 864 -25.33 -15.87 4.62
N ALA A 865 -24.59 -15.26 5.57
CA ALA A 865 -25.18 -14.50 6.65
C ALA A 865 -26.01 -13.33 6.10
N MET A 866 -27.19 -13.09 6.64
CA MET A 866 -28.12 -12.05 6.21
C MET A 866 -28.59 -11.24 7.41
N SER A 867 -28.61 -9.91 7.28
CA SER A 867 -29.18 -9.06 8.31
C SER A 867 -30.63 -8.70 8.02
N LEU A 868 -31.45 -8.68 9.05
CA LEU A 868 -32.86 -8.35 8.94
C LEU A 868 -33.12 -6.97 8.28
N GLY A 869 -32.23 -6.02 8.47
CA GLY A 869 -32.35 -4.68 7.86
C GLY A 869 -32.14 -4.64 6.34
N SER A 870 -31.56 -5.68 5.73
CA SER A 870 -31.31 -5.76 4.29
C SER A 870 -32.38 -6.54 3.52
N LEU A 871 -33.26 -7.26 4.20
CA LEU A 871 -34.32 -8.09 3.65
C LEU A 871 -35.66 -7.77 4.32
N SER A 872 -36.76 -8.03 3.61
CA SER A 872 -38.08 -8.03 4.26
C SER A 872 -38.17 -9.21 5.25
N PRO A 873 -39.00 -9.10 6.30
CA PRO A 873 -39.22 -10.23 7.23
C PRO A 873 -39.63 -11.52 6.52
N GLU A 874 -40.53 -11.44 5.55
CA GLU A 874 -41.04 -12.60 4.80
C GLU A 874 -39.95 -13.29 3.97
N ALA A 875 -39.11 -12.49 3.31
CA ALA A 875 -37.97 -13.02 2.54
C ALA A 875 -36.95 -13.67 3.49
N HIS A 876 -36.64 -13.03 4.62
CA HIS A 876 -35.71 -13.54 5.61
C HIS A 876 -36.21 -14.86 6.22
N GLU A 877 -37.48 -14.91 6.65
CA GLU A 877 -38.07 -16.12 7.19
C GLU A 877 -38.12 -17.26 6.17
N THR A 878 -38.44 -16.96 4.90
CA THR A 878 -38.45 -17.96 3.83
C THR A 878 -37.05 -18.55 3.61
N ILE A 879 -36.04 -17.72 3.51
CA ILE A 879 -34.67 -18.18 3.33
C ILE A 879 -34.19 -18.97 4.56
N ALA A 880 -34.49 -18.50 5.76
CA ALA A 880 -34.16 -19.20 7.00
C ALA A 880 -34.82 -20.58 7.05
N THR A 881 -36.10 -20.66 6.75
CA THR A 881 -36.81 -21.94 6.71
C THR A 881 -36.20 -22.93 5.73
N VAL A 882 -35.89 -22.48 4.51
CA VAL A 882 -35.20 -23.32 3.50
C VAL A 882 -33.81 -23.74 3.96
N SER A 883 -33.06 -22.83 4.51
CA SER A 883 -31.69 -23.10 4.99
C SER A 883 -31.69 -24.10 6.14
N TYR A 884 -32.58 -23.98 7.11
CA TYR A 884 -32.69 -24.93 8.23
C TYR A 884 -33.24 -26.30 7.80
N THR A 885 -34.10 -26.33 6.80
CA THR A 885 -34.74 -27.56 6.36
C THR A 885 -33.85 -28.36 5.41
N HIS A 886 -33.14 -27.70 4.50
CA HIS A 886 -32.46 -28.34 3.36
C HIS A 886 -30.97 -28.00 3.25
N LEU A 887 -30.49 -26.86 3.77
CA LEU A 887 -29.14 -26.39 3.63
C LEU A 887 -28.49 -26.18 5.01
N ARG A 888 -27.18 -26.12 5.07
CA ARG A 888 -26.51 -25.64 6.28
C ARG A 888 -26.43 -24.11 6.25
N ALA A 889 -26.96 -23.49 7.30
CA ALA A 889 -26.70 -22.08 7.53
C ALA A 889 -25.22 -21.88 7.86
N HIS A 890 -24.54 -21.00 7.15
CA HIS A 890 -23.21 -20.54 7.51
C HIS A 890 -23.38 -19.46 8.60
N GLU A 891 -23.59 -19.89 9.82
CA GLU A 891 -23.55 -18.99 10.95
C GLU A 891 -22.08 -18.76 11.33
N THR A 892 -21.63 -17.54 11.19
CA THR A 892 -20.47 -17.09 11.93
C THR A 892 -20.84 -17.19 13.41
N ARG A 893 -20.05 -17.91 14.19
CA ARG A 893 -20.23 -18.13 15.65
C ARG A 893 -20.35 -16.84 16.48
N GLY A 894 -20.50 -15.68 15.89
CA GLY A 894 -20.58 -14.39 16.53
C GLY A 894 -21.95 -13.71 16.53
N ASN A 895 -22.99 -14.32 15.94
CA ASN A 895 -24.30 -13.68 15.79
C ASN A 895 -25.46 -14.42 16.54
N LEU A 896 -25.13 -15.29 17.46
CA LEU A 896 -26.13 -15.87 18.39
C LEU A 896 -26.11 -15.13 19.72
#